data_fae83aaea9938ffb6edf97df92513c06
#
_entry.id   fae83aaea9938ffb6edf97df92513c06
#
_cell.length_a   1.000
_cell.length_b   1.000
_cell.length_c   1.000
_cell.angle_alpha   90.00
_cell.angle_beta   90.00
_cell.angle_gamma   90.00
#
_symmetry.space_group_name_H-M   'P 1'
#
loop_
_entity.id
_entity.type
_entity.pdbx_description
1 polymer ?
#
loop_
_entity_poly.entity_id
_entity_poly.type
_entity_poly.pdbx_seq_one_letter_code
_entity_poly.pdbx_strand_id
1 'polypeptide(L)'
;MSKELAKTYDPKGLEDRIYQKWLDNKYFHAQVNRDKKPFTIVMPPPNVTGQLHMGHALDETMQDILIRFKRMQGYEALWQPGTDHAAIATEVKVIEKLKEQGIDKNEIGREEFLKHAWEWKEEYGGKIINQLKKLGASADWDRERFTMDEGCSKAVQEVFIKLYEKGYIYKGSRIINWCPVCQTSISDAEVEHEDQDGFFWHINYPVVGEEGKFVEIATTRPETLLGDTAVAVNPEDERYKDLVGKMLKLPLTEREIPVVADEYVDKEFGTGCVKITPAHDPNDFEVGKRHNLPEINIMNDDATINELGGKYAGMDRYEARKAMVEDLKELGLLVKVVPHSHSVGTHDRCKTTVEPMIKPQWFVRMKEMGEAAIQTLQDGNLKFVPERFDKIYMHWLENIRDWCISRQLWWGHRIPAYYCEECGETVVAGEMPEKCPKCGCTHLHQDEDTLDTWFSSALWPFSTLGWPENTEELDYFYPTDVLVTGYDIIFFWVIRMVFSGIEQTGKCPFHTVLIHGLVRDSQGRKMSKSLGNGIDPLEVIDKYGADALRMTLITGNAPGNDMRFYWERVENSRNFANKVWNASRFIMMNIEKAPDVSGVTLESLTMADRWILSKVNTLAKDVTENLDKYELGIALQKVYDFIWEEFCDWYIEMVKPRLYDDGDTTKAAAIWTLKTVLINALKLLHPFMPFISEEIFCNLQDEEETIMVSSWPVYREEWSFAGEEKATEVIKEAVRAIRGVRTSMNVPPSKKAAVYVVSEDGELRDIFETSKNFFATLGYASHVTVQEDKTGISEDAVSAVIPKAAIYMPFADLVDLEKEIARLKAEEKRLEGELKRSNGMLSNEKFISKAPKDKIEAERAKLEKYTQMMEQVKARLAQLEK
;
A
#
# COMPACT_ATOMS: atom_id res chain seq x y z
N MET A 1 26.29 -28.20 22.60
CA MET A 1 26.55 -26.79 22.93
C MET A 1 25.24 -26.22 23.43
N SER A 2 25.23 -25.43 24.50
CA SER A 2 24.04 -24.80 25.02
C SER A 2 23.47 -23.88 23.94
N LYS A 3 22.21 -24.07 23.56
CA LYS A 3 21.48 -23.25 22.60
C LYS A 3 20.95 -21.99 23.31
N GLU A 4 21.87 -21.17 23.84
CA GLU A 4 21.49 -19.96 24.59
C GLU A 4 21.31 -18.77 23.64
N LEU A 5 20.11 -18.12 23.69
CA LEU A 5 19.90 -16.87 22.98
C LEU A 5 20.75 -15.74 23.58
N ALA A 6 21.25 -14.86 22.74
CA ALA A 6 21.99 -13.67 23.15
C ALA A 6 21.17 -12.83 24.14
N LYS A 7 21.86 -12.08 25.00
CA LYS A 7 21.20 -11.27 26.05
C LYS A 7 20.23 -10.23 25.50
N THR A 8 20.53 -9.68 24.32
CA THR A 8 19.73 -8.67 23.62
C THR A 8 19.48 -9.15 22.21
N TYR A 9 18.30 -8.85 21.68
CA TYR A 9 17.99 -9.05 20.28
C TYR A 9 18.73 -8.02 19.43
N ASP A 10 19.51 -8.47 18.46
CA ASP A 10 20.16 -7.63 17.46
C ASP A 10 19.90 -8.24 16.08
N PRO A 11 19.11 -7.56 15.21
CA PRO A 11 18.83 -8.06 13.87
C PRO A 11 20.04 -8.04 12.95
N LYS A 12 21.06 -7.20 13.24
CA LYS A 12 22.23 -7.05 12.38
C LYS A 12 23.04 -8.34 12.29
N GLY A 13 23.29 -8.79 11.07
CA GLY A 13 23.98 -10.03 10.80
C GLY A 13 23.17 -11.30 11.08
N LEU A 14 22.19 -11.25 11.98
CA LEU A 14 21.26 -12.35 12.23
C LEU A 14 20.35 -12.57 11.04
N GLU A 15 19.71 -11.52 10.52
CA GLU A 15 18.80 -11.59 9.39
C GLU A 15 19.53 -12.10 8.14
N ASP A 16 20.74 -11.60 7.86
CA ASP A 16 21.53 -12.05 6.72
C ASP A 16 21.90 -13.55 6.82
N ARG A 17 22.28 -14.00 8.02
CA ARG A 17 22.63 -15.41 8.25
C ARG A 17 21.43 -16.34 8.06
N ILE A 18 20.28 -15.96 8.58
CA ILE A 18 19.05 -16.71 8.45
C ILE A 18 18.61 -16.76 6.98
N TYR A 19 18.62 -15.61 6.30
CA TYR A 19 18.22 -15.53 4.90
C TYR A 19 19.12 -16.41 4.01
N GLN A 20 20.44 -16.38 4.24
CA GLN A 20 21.37 -17.24 3.53
C GLN A 20 21.10 -18.74 3.80
N LYS A 21 20.79 -19.11 5.06
CA LYS A 21 20.36 -20.49 5.38
C LYS A 21 19.14 -20.91 4.56
N TRP A 22 18.15 -20.04 4.41
CA TRP A 22 16.96 -20.35 3.63
C TRP A 22 17.25 -20.52 2.14
N LEU A 23 18.13 -19.68 1.58
CA LEU A 23 18.57 -19.80 0.19
C LEU A 23 19.36 -21.10 -0.06
N ASP A 24 20.32 -21.41 0.80
CA ASP A 24 21.19 -22.60 0.66
C ASP A 24 20.38 -23.91 0.71
N ASN A 25 19.32 -23.93 1.49
CA ASN A 25 18.41 -25.08 1.60
C ASN A 25 17.22 -25.03 0.64
N LYS A 26 17.13 -24.00 -0.20
CA LYS A 26 16.08 -23.85 -1.23
C LYS A 26 14.65 -23.92 -0.69
N TYR A 27 14.42 -23.40 0.53
CA TYR A 27 13.06 -23.42 1.14
C TYR A 27 12.04 -22.58 0.40
N PHE A 28 12.46 -21.71 -0.52
CA PHE A 28 11.59 -20.87 -1.34
C PHE A 28 11.21 -21.52 -2.67
N HIS A 29 11.94 -22.56 -3.07
CA HIS A 29 11.78 -23.20 -4.38
C HIS A 29 10.52 -24.06 -4.42
N ALA A 30 9.63 -23.76 -5.37
CA ALA A 30 8.43 -24.52 -5.63
C ALA A 30 8.63 -25.49 -6.80
N GLN A 31 8.06 -26.69 -6.69
CA GLN A 31 8.15 -27.74 -7.71
C GLN A 31 6.76 -28.19 -8.14
N VAL A 32 6.66 -28.72 -9.34
CA VAL A 32 5.44 -29.39 -9.77
C VAL A 32 5.25 -30.66 -8.95
N ASN A 33 4.30 -30.64 -8.03
CA ASN A 33 3.96 -31.76 -7.14
C ASN A 33 2.45 -32.00 -7.12
N ARG A 34 2.00 -32.99 -7.88
CA ARG A 34 0.58 -33.33 -8.06
C ARG A 34 -0.09 -33.86 -6.78
N ASP A 35 0.65 -34.22 -5.75
CA ASP A 35 0.13 -34.65 -4.46
C ASP A 35 -0.25 -33.47 -3.55
N LYS A 36 0.21 -32.26 -3.90
CA LYS A 36 -0.10 -31.01 -3.19
C LYS A 36 -0.97 -30.09 -4.05
N LYS A 37 -1.69 -29.20 -3.38
CA LYS A 37 -2.38 -28.10 -4.06
C LYS A 37 -1.39 -26.96 -4.32
N PRO A 38 -1.36 -26.40 -5.53
CA PRO A 38 -0.58 -25.18 -5.78
C PRO A 38 -1.21 -23.97 -5.07
N PHE A 39 -0.38 -23.01 -4.73
CA PHE A 39 -0.79 -21.65 -4.39
C PHE A 39 0.22 -20.70 -5.02
N THR A 40 -0.23 -19.87 -5.93
CA THR A 40 0.65 -19.06 -6.77
C THR A 40 0.35 -17.59 -6.65
N ILE A 41 1.38 -16.80 -6.41
CA ILE A 41 1.38 -15.34 -6.55
C ILE A 41 2.45 -14.95 -7.56
N VAL A 42 2.10 -14.14 -8.55
CA VAL A 42 3.10 -13.45 -9.36
C VAL A 42 3.41 -12.11 -8.72
N MET A 43 4.68 -11.87 -8.45
CA MET A 43 5.15 -10.58 -7.91
C MET A 43 4.88 -9.48 -8.94
N PRO A 44 4.26 -8.35 -8.57
CA PRO A 44 4.27 -7.18 -9.41
C PRO A 44 5.72 -6.81 -9.74
N PRO A 45 6.18 -6.95 -11.00
CA PRO A 45 7.60 -6.82 -11.27
C PRO A 45 8.02 -5.35 -11.10
N PRO A 46 8.91 -5.03 -10.13
CA PRO A 46 9.34 -3.66 -9.94
C PRO A 46 10.06 -3.12 -11.18
N ASN A 47 9.78 -1.86 -11.51
CA ASN A 47 10.41 -1.15 -12.61
C ASN A 47 11.89 -0.91 -12.34
N VAL A 48 12.78 -1.23 -13.29
CA VAL A 48 14.24 -1.00 -13.16
C VAL A 48 14.64 0.48 -13.27
N THR A 49 13.81 1.38 -12.72
CA THR A 49 14.00 2.84 -12.77
C THR A 49 14.73 3.42 -11.57
N GLY A 50 14.98 2.61 -10.55
CA GLY A 50 15.65 3.03 -9.32
C GLY A 50 15.42 2.08 -8.16
N GLN A 51 15.65 2.58 -6.95
CA GLN A 51 15.48 1.80 -5.72
C GLN A 51 14.00 1.68 -5.34
N LEU A 52 13.67 0.61 -4.62
CA LEU A 52 12.35 0.40 -4.04
C LEU A 52 12.01 1.48 -3.01
N HIS A 53 10.72 1.72 -2.83
CA HIS A 53 10.16 2.64 -1.84
C HIS A 53 9.19 1.91 -0.91
N MET A 54 8.66 2.62 0.10
CA MET A 54 7.76 2.02 1.12
C MET A 54 6.50 1.36 0.52
N GLY A 55 6.00 1.84 -0.61
CA GLY A 55 4.87 1.20 -1.30
C GLY A 55 5.21 -0.21 -1.76
N HIS A 56 6.38 -0.42 -2.33
CA HIS A 56 6.87 -1.76 -2.68
C HIS A 56 7.09 -2.62 -1.42
N ALA A 57 7.66 -2.05 -0.36
CA ALA A 57 7.86 -2.81 0.88
C ALA A 57 6.53 -3.29 1.49
N LEU A 58 5.45 -2.50 1.39
CA LEU A 58 4.11 -2.91 1.80
C LEU A 58 3.58 -4.04 0.91
N ASP A 59 3.59 -3.83 -0.41
CA ASP A 59 3.08 -4.77 -1.40
C ASP A 59 3.75 -6.14 -1.26
N GLU A 60 5.07 -6.16 -1.23
CA GLU A 60 5.87 -7.38 -1.12
C GLU A 60 5.71 -8.07 0.25
N THR A 61 5.55 -7.29 1.33
CA THR A 61 5.30 -7.85 2.66
C THR A 61 3.95 -8.57 2.70
N MET A 62 2.91 -8.00 2.09
CA MET A 62 1.58 -8.64 2.04
C MET A 62 1.62 -9.96 1.28
N GLN A 63 2.31 -10.01 0.16
CA GLN A 63 2.50 -11.23 -0.64
C GLN A 63 3.26 -12.30 0.14
N ASP A 64 4.38 -11.92 0.76
CA ASP A 64 5.23 -12.84 1.52
C ASP A 64 4.48 -13.49 2.70
N ILE A 65 3.63 -12.72 3.38
CA ILE A 65 2.77 -13.25 4.45
C ILE A 65 1.88 -14.37 3.93
N LEU A 66 1.21 -14.15 2.80
CA LEU A 66 0.32 -15.15 2.22
C LEU A 66 1.08 -16.39 1.73
N ILE A 67 2.23 -16.20 1.11
CA ILE A 67 3.09 -17.30 0.65
C ILE A 67 3.61 -18.13 1.82
N ARG A 68 4.12 -17.50 2.89
CA ARG A 68 4.58 -18.21 4.09
C ARG A 68 3.45 -18.98 4.79
N PHE A 69 2.29 -18.33 4.91
CA PHE A 69 1.11 -18.96 5.46
C PHE A 69 0.70 -20.21 4.67
N LYS A 70 0.57 -20.10 3.35
CA LYS A 70 0.17 -21.25 2.51
C LYS A 70 1.23 -22.33 2.45
N ARG A 71 2.52 -21.98 2.44
CA ARG A 71 3.62 -22.94 2.53
C ARG A 71 3.52 -23.78 3.82
N MET A 72 3.30 -23.15 4.96
CA MET A 72 3.13 -23.83 6.22
C MET A 72 1.81 -24.64 6.30
N GLN A 73 0.79 -24.30 5.52
CA GLN A 73 -0.41 -25.11 5.36
C GLN A 73 -0.20 -26.34 4.46
N GLY A 74 1.00 -26.53 3.91
CA GLY A 74 1.36 -27.67 3.07
C GLY A 74 1.04 -27.51 1.59
N TYR A 75 0.66 -26.32 1.12
CA TYR A 75 0.57 -26.03 -0.31
C TYR A 75 1.93 -26.03 -0.97
N GLU A 76 1.97 -26.31 -2.26
CA GLU A 76 3.13 -25.99 -3.09
C GLU A 76 3.02 -24.52 -3.47
N ALA A 77 3.68 -23.68 -2.67
CA ALA A 77 3.54 -22.23 -2.75
C ALA A 77 4.61 -21.62 -3.65
N LEU A 78 4.22 -21.13 -4.81
CA LEU A 78 5.07 -20.41 -5.74
C LEU A 78 4.85 -18.89 -5.60
N TRP A 79 5.89 -18.18 -5.22
CA TRP A 79 5.96 -16.74 -5.41
C TRP A 79 6.93 -16.42 -6.53
N GLN A 80 6.38 -16.10 -7.71
CA GLN A 80 7.14 -15.88 -8.94
C GLN A 80 7.73 -14.47 -8.96
N PRO A 81 9.07 -14.29 -8.82
CA PRO A 81 9.70 -12.98 -8.82
C PRO A 81 10.11 -12.53 -10.21
N GLY A 82 10.36 -11.24 -10.34
CA GLY A 82 10.99 -10.64 -11.50
C GLY A 82 11.01 -9.14 -11.48
N THR A 83 11.46 -8.53 -12.59
CA THR A 83 11.53 -7.09 -12.80
C THR A 83 10.99 -6.68 -14.15
N ASP A 84 10.50 -5.44 -14.25
CA ASP A 84 9.97 -4.85 -15.47
C ASP A 84 10.96 -3.87 -16.10
N HIS A 85 11.10 -3.92 -17.42
CA HIS A 85 11.96 -3.03 -18.19
C HIS A 85 11.48 -1.58 -18.21
N ALA A 86 10.19 -1.35 -17.97
CA ALA A 86 9.56 -0.03 -17.79
C ALA A 86 9.86 0.99 -18.88
N ALA A 87 9.87 0.55 -20.12
CA ALA A 87 10.06 1.30 -21.37
C ALA A 87 10.44 2.82 -21.22
N ILE A 88 9.44 3.71 -21.26
CA ILE A 88 9.63 5.17 -21.15
C ILE A 88 10.42 5.56 -19.89
N ALA A 89 10.01 5.02 -18.76
CA ALA A 89 10.56 5.46 -17.47
C ALA A 89 12.05 5.11 -17.34
N THR A 90 12.48 3.97 -17.85
CA THR A 90 13.88 3.55 -17.85
C THR A 90 14.67 4.32 -18.92
N GLU A 91 14.12 4.49 -20.13
CA GLU A 91 14.77 5.25 -21.18
C GLU A 91 15.10 6.68 -20.75
N VAL A 92 14.14 7.36 -20.10
CA VAL A 92 14.38 8.72 -19.54
C VAL A 92 15.53 8.71 -18.55
N LYS A 93 15.61 7.70 -17.66
CA LYS A 93 16.70 7.62 -16.67
C LYS A 93 18.07 7.38 -17.31
N VAL A 94 18.12 6.54 -18.32
CA VAL A 94 19.35 6.30 -19.09
C VAL A 94 19.79 7.56 -19.82
N ILE A 95 18.85 8.29 -20.46
CA ILE A 95 19.12 9.57 -21.10
C ILE A 95 19.65 10.61 -20.10
N GLU A 96 19.04 10.73 -18.92
CA GLU A 96 19.50 11.62 -17.85
C GLU A 96 20.96 11.31 -17.46
N LYS A 97 21.28 10.02 -17.23
CA LYS A 97 22.63 9.55 -16.89
C LYS A 97 23.65 9.87 -18.01
N LEU A 98 23.27 9.67 -19.27
CA LEU A 98 24.13 9.97 -20.43
C LEU A 98 24.37 11.48 -20.55
N LYS A 99 23.36 12.32 -20.36
CA LYS A 99 23.49 13.78 -20.37
C LYS A 99 24.44 14.30 -19.29
N GLU A 100 24.42 13.71 -18.08
CA GLU A 100 25.37 14.03 -17.02
C GLU A 100 26.82 13.72 -17.45
N GLN A 101 27.01 12.79 -18.35
CA GLN A 101 28.30 12.42 -18.94
C GLN A 101 28.63 13.22 -20.21
N GLY A 102 27.75 14.14 -20.64
CA GLY A 102 27.91 14.92 -21.84
C GLY A 102 27.64 14.15 -23.14
N ILE A 103 26.91 13.06 -23.08
CA ILE A 103 26.59 12.19 -24.22
C ILE A 103 25.12 12.44 -24.66
N ASP A 104 24.93 12.71 -25.94
CA ASP A 104 23.60 12.78 -26.56
C ASP A 104 23.18 11.42 -27.12
N LYS A 105 21.97 10.99 -26.80
CA LYS A 105 21.38 9.73 -27.27
C LYS A 105 21.44 9.59 -28.79
N ASN A 106 21.09 10.66 -29.53
CA ASN A 106 20.98 10.61 -30.99
C ASN A 106 22.35 10.55 -31.66
N GLU A 107 23.42 11.07 -31.01
CA GLU A 107 24.77 11.02 -31.54
C GLU A 107 25.37 9.62 -31.49
N ILE A 108 25.06 8.84 -30.43
CA ILE A 108 25.60 7.47 -30.27
C ILE A 108 24.80 6.41 -31.04
N GLY A 109 23.55 6.69 -31.41
CA GLY A 109 22.69 5.75 -32.13
C GLY A 109 22.09 4.66 -31.26
N ARG A 110 21.13 3.92 -31.85
CA ARG A 110 20.29 2.93 -31.14
C ARG A 110 21.10 1.80 -30.49
N GLU A 111 22.04 1.21 -31.22
CA GLU A 111 22.79 0.04 -30.73
C GLU A 111 23.63 0.37 -29.49
N GLU A 112 24.33 1.49 -29.49
CA GLU A 112 25.16 1.91 -28.37
C GLU A 112 24.30 2.35 -27.19
N PHE A 113 23.20 3.06 -27.45
CA PHE A 113 22.22 3.40 -26.40
C PHE A 113 21.67 2.16 -25.70
N LEU A 114 21.33 1.09 -26.44
CA LEU A 114 20.81 -0.15 -25.86
C LEU A 114 21.83 -0.83 -24.94
N LYS A 115 23.12 -0.76 -25.24
CA LYS A 115 24.16 -1.27 -24.31
C LYS A 115 24.08 -0.54 -22.96
N HIS A 116 23.99 0.80 -22.98
CA HIS A 116 23.82 1.57 -21.74
C HIS A 116 22.53 1.25 -20.99
N ALA A 117 21.44 0.97 -21.72
CA ALA A 117 20.18 0.57 -21.12
C ALA A 117 20.27 -0.83 -20.45
N TRP A 118 20.98 -1.78 -21.08
CA TRP A 118 21.23 -3.08 -20.47
C TRP A 118 22.15 -3.00 -19.25
N GLU A 119 23.21 -2.19 -19.29
CA GLU A 119 24.06 -1.90 -18.12
C GLU A 119 23.25 -1.30 -16.97
N TRP A 120 22.35 -0.37 -17.26
CA TRP A 120 21.42 0.20 -16.29
C TRP A 120 20.53 -0.89 -15.67
N LYS A 121 19.94 -1.76 -16.48
CA LYS A 121 19.10 -2.88 -16.02
C LYS A 121 19.87 -3.80 -15.08
N GLU A 122 21.10 -4.18 -15.43
CA GLU A 122 21.93 -5.05 -14.55
C GLU A 122 22.22 -4.37 -13.21
N GLU A 123 22.57 -3.08 -13.22
CA GLU A 123 22.85 -2.33 -12.00
C GLU A 123 21.61 -2.22 -11.09
N TYR A 124 20.49 -1.74 -11.61
CA TYR A 124 19.31 -1.44 -10.80
C TYR A 124 18.43 -2.66 -10.54
N GLY A 125 18.35 -3.59 -11.48
CA GLY A 125 17.69 -4.88 -11.26
C GLY A 125 18.34 -5.65 -10.11
N GLY A 126 19.68 -5.73 -10.10
CA GLY A 126 20.41 -6.35 -9.01
C GLY A 126 20.21 -5.66 -7.65
N LYS A 127 20.15 -4.31 -7.63
CA LYS A 127 19.82 -3.55 -6.41
C LYS A 127 18.42 -3.85 -5.88
N ILE A 128 17.42 -3.87 -6.77
CA ILE A 128 16.02 -4.19 -6.42
C ILE A 128 15.92 -5.59 -5.79
N ILE A 129 16.49 -6.60 -6.45
CA ILE A 129 16.47 -7.98 -5.93
C ILE A 129 17.15 -8.05 -4.55
N ASN A 130 18.26 -7.35 -4.37
CA ASN A 130 18.94 -7.31 -3.08
C ASN A 130 18.08 -6.62 -1.98
N GLN A 131 17.38 -5.53 -2.32
CA GLN A 131 16.45 -4.88 -1.39
C GLN A 131 15.31 -5.81 -0.97
N LEU A 132 14.74 -6.58 -1.91
CA LEU A 132 13.70 -7.58 -1.63
C LEU A 132 14.21 -8.69 -0.71
N LYS A 133 15.43 -9.18 -0.95
CA LYS A 133 16.09 -10.16 -0.08
C LYS A 133 16.31 -9.60 1.33
N LYS A 134 16.74 -8.36 1.45
CA LYS A 134 16.89 -7.68 2.76
C LYS A 134 15.56 -7.48 3.50
N LEU A 135 14.46 -7.30 2.78
CA LEU A 135 13.12 -7.26 3.38
C LEU A 135 12.65 -8.64 3.88
N GLY A 136 13.33 -9.70 3.50
CA GLY A 136 13.00 -11.07 3.86
C GLY A 136 12.03 -11.76 2.90
N ALA A 137 11.88 -11.26 1.68
CA ALA A 137 10.99 -11.84 0.68
C ALA A 137 11.35 -13.29 0.37
N SER A 138 10.42 -14.22 0.55
CA SER A 138 10.60 -15.66 0.30
C SER A 138 10.16 -16.08 -1.10
N ALA A 139 10.54 -15.27 -2.10
CA ALA A 139 10.26 -15.54 -3.49
C ALA A 139 11.20 -16.63 -4.05
N ASP A 140 10.74 -17.33 -5.07
CA ASP A 140 11.52 -18.38 -5.75
C ASP A 140 12.57 -17.76 -6.70
N TRP A 141 13.71 -17.36 -6.16
CA TRP A 141 14.78 -16.69 -6.90
C TRP A 141 15.42 -17.56 -8.00
N ASP A 142 15.27 -18.88 -7.94
CA ASP A 142 15.69 -19.76 -9.03
C ASP A 142 14.83 -19.57 -10.29
N ARG A 143 13.65 -18.95 -10.15
CA ARG A 143 12.69 -18.65 -11.21
C ARG A 143 12.61 -17.15 -11.53
N GLU A 144 13.59 -16.35 -11.13
CA GLU A 144 13.59 -14.91 -11.43
C GLU A 144 13.46 -14.66 -12.93
N ARG A 145 12.56 -13.74 -13.30
CA ARG A 145 12.27 -13.38 -14.68
C ARG A 145 12.46 -11.88 -14.91
N PHE A 146 12.62 -11.53 -16.16
CA PHE A 146 12.65 -10.15 -16.62
C PHE A 146 11.73 -10.02 -17.83
N THR A 147 10.93 -8.95 -17.89
CA THR A 147 9.93 -8.78 -18.96
C THR A 147 10.50 -8.76 -20.38
N MET A 148 11.81 -8.54 -20.54
CA MET A 148 12.53 -8.64 -21.82
C MET A 148 13.47 -9.83 -21.90
N ASP A 149 13.36 -10.84 -21.04
CA ASP A 149 14.10 -12.07 -21.23
C ASP A 149 13.62 -12.84 -22.48
N GLU A 150 14.34 -13.82 -22.91
CA GLU A 150 14.06 -14.55 -24.15
C GLU A 150 12.66 -15.17 -24.18
N GLY A 151 12.25 -15.82 -23.07
CA GLY A 151 10.92 -16.46 -22.99
C GLY A 151 9.77 -15.45 -22.97
N CYS A 152 9.90 -14.37 -22.20
CA CYS A 152 8.90 -13.29 -22.17
C CYS A 152 8.85 -12.55 -23.51
N SER A 153 9.99 -12.33 -24.17
CA SER A 153 10.03 -11.71 -25.50
C SER A 153 9.36 -12.58 -26.56
N LYS A 154 9.56 -13.91 -26.50
CA LYS A 154 8.84 -14.84 -27.37
C LYS A 154 7.33 -14.80 -27.17
N ALA A 155 6.89 -14.73 -25.90
CA ALA A 155 5.48 -14.58 -25.57
C ALA A 155 4.89 -13.29 -26.15
N VAL A 156 5.60 -12.16 -26.04
CA VAL A 156 5.18 -10.86 -26.60
C VAL A 156 5.00 -10.93 -28.11
N GLN A 157 5.96 -11.52 -28.81
CA GLN A 157 5.89 -11.70 -30.27
C GLN A 157 4.68 -12.55 -30.67
N GLU A 158 4.49 -13.68 -30.00
CA GLU A 158 3.38 -14.60 -30.27
C GLU A 158 2.01 -13.92 -30.06
N VAL A 159 1.85 -13.16 -28.96
CA VAL A 159 0.61 -12.40 -28.71
C VAL A 159 0.37 -11.35 -29.79
N PHE A 160 1.40 -10.61 -30.19
CA PHE A 160 1.27 -9.60 -31.22
C PHE A 160 0.81 -10.22 -32.55
N ILE A 161 1.46 -11.31 -32.98
CA ILE A 161 1.14 -12.02 -34.21
C ILE A 161 -0.30 -12.54 -34.18
N LYS A 162 -0.69 -13.25 -33.12
CA LYS A 162 -2.05 -13.80 -32.97
C LYS A 162 -3.14 -12.73 -32.99
N LEU A 163 -2.91 -11.62 -32.27
CA LEU A 163 -3.89 -10.52 -32.27
C LEU A 163 -3.97 -9.80 -33.63
N TYR A 164 -2.85 -9.70 -34.33
CA TYR A 164 -2.83 -9.15 -35.70
C TYR A 164 -3.58 -10.05 -36.69
N GLU A 165 -3.34 -11.37 -36.65
CA GLU A 165 -4.04 -12.34 -37.50
C GLU A 165 -5.56 -12.37 -37.27
N LYS A 166 -5.99 -12.18 -36.00
CA LYS A 166 -7.39 -12.03 -35.60
C LYS A 166 -8.00 -10.68 -36.01
N GLY A 167 -7.18 -9.73 -36.46
CA GLY A 167 -7.59 -8.38 -36.77
C GLY A 167 -7.84 -7.47 -35.60
N TYR A 168 -7.43 -7.86 -34.38
CA TYR A 168 -7.48 -6.99 -33.21
C TYR A 168 -6.36 -5.94 -33.24
N ILE A 169 -5.16 -6.29 -33.70
CA ILE A 169 -4.09 -5.32 -33.90
C ILE A 169 -4.17 -4.74 -35.31
N TYR A 170 -4.09 -3.43 -35.41
CA TYR A 170 -4.09 -2.71 -36.67
C TYR A 170 -3.21 -1.45 -36.56
N LYS A 171 -2.70 -0.98 -37.72
CA LYS A 171 -2.01 0.31 -37.86
C LYS A 171 -2.97 1.35 -38.44
N GLY A 172 -3.06 2.51 -37.85
CA GLY A 172 -3.98 3.57 -38.25
C GLY A 172 -3.56 4.95 -37.78
N SER A 173 -3.96 5.98 -38.52
CA SER A 173 -3.80 7.37 -38.11
C SER A 173 -4.98 7.76 -37.24
N ARG A 174 -4.70 8.11 -36.01
CA ARG A 174 -5.66 8.60 -35.01
C ARG A 174 -5.03 9.72 -34.18
N ILE A 175 -5.89 10.50 -33.56
CA ILE A 175 -5.42 11.46 -32.57
C ILE A 175 -4.96 10.72 -31.33
N ILE A 176 -3.78 11.05 -30.84
CA ILE A 176 -3.11 10.46 -29.69
C ILE A 176 -2.57 11.54 -28.78
N ASN A 177 -2.33 11.22 -27.52
CA ASN A 177 -1.56 12.05 -26.62
C ASN A 177 -0.07 11.92 -26.97
N TRP A 178 0.57 13.04 -27.28
CA TRP A 178 1.97 13.11 -27.65
C TRP A 178 2.78 13.90 -26.62
N CYS A 179 3.89 13.37 -26.17
CA CYS A 179 4.81 14.11 -25.31
C CYS A 179 5.91 14.75 -26.16
N PRO A 180 5.97 16.09 -26.29
CA PRO A 180 6.95 16.75 -27.13
C PRO A 180 8.39 16.69 -26.59
N VAL A 181 8.56 16.46 -25.30
CA VAL A 181 9.88 16.31 -24.66
C VAL A 181 10.43 14.90 -24.81
N CYS A 182 9.60 13.89 -24.55
CA CYS A 182 10.00 12.49 -24.74
C CYS A 182 9.87 12.03 -26.19
N GLN A 183 9.21 12.81 -27.04
CA GLN A 183 8.93 12.55 -28.47
C GLN A 183 8.33 11.16 -28.70
N THR A 184 7.34 10.82 -27.90
CA THR A 184 6.62 9.55 -27.98
C THR A 184 5.14 9.71 -27.65
N SER A 185 4.33 8.78 -28.17
CA SER A 185 2.94 8.62 -27.75
C SER A 185 2.88 8.16 -26.30
N ILE A 186 1.87 8.63 -25.58
CA ILE A 186 1.54 8.20 -24.22
C ILE A 186 0.07 7.77 -24.16
N SER A 187 -0.26 6.85 -23.28
CA SER A 187 -1.64 6.42 -23.08
C SER A 187 -2.47 7.46 -22.33
N ASP A 188 -3.80 7.43 -22.48
CA ASP A 188 -4.70 8.33 -21.76
C ASP A 188 -4.50 8.25 -20.23
N ALA A 189 -4.13 7.10 -19.73
CA ALA A 189 -3.91 6.87 -18.31
C ALA A 189 -2.58 7.44 -17.78
N GLU A 190 -1.61 7.73 -18.67
CA GLU A 190 -0.32 8.39 -18.32
C GLU A 190 -0.45 9.92 -18.34
N VAL A 191 -1.63 10.46 -18.66
CA VAL A 191 -1.91 11.89 -18.65
C VAL A 191 -2.49 12.27 -17.30
N GLU A 192 -1.73 13.02 -16.52
CA GLU A 192 -2.20 13.66 -15.29
C GLU A 192 -2.86 14.99 -15.62
N HIS A 193 -4.03 15.26 -15.05
CA HIS A 193 -4.73 16.52 -15.25
C HIS A 193 -4.51 17.45 -14.07
N GLU A 194 -4.01 18.65 -14.37
CA GLU A 194 -3.71 19.70 -13.39
C GLU A 194 -4.45 20.96 -13.77
N ASP A 195 -5.10 21.59 -12.79
CA ASP A 195 -5.71 22.89 -13.01
C ASP A 195 -4.63 23.96 -13.13
N GLN A 196 -4.62 24.66 -14.27
CA GLN A 196 -3.67 25.71 -14.56
C GLN A 196 -4.40 27.02 -14.86
N ASP A 197 -3.85 28.13 -14.37
CA ASP A 197 -4.32 29.45 -14.68
C ASP A 197 -3.92 29.80 -16.13
N GLY A 198 -4.90 30.15 -16.92
CA GLY A 198 -4.77 30.50 -18.30
C GLY A 198 -5.73 31.60 -18.68
N PHE A 199 -6.07 31.65 -19.97
CA PHE A 199 -6.98 32.64 -20.50
C PHE A 199 -7.88 32.04 -21.56
N PHE A 200 -9.06 32.64 -21.72
CA PHE A 200 -9.83 32.57 -22.94
C PHE A 200 -9.50 33.79 -23.82
N TRP A 201 -9.03 33.51 -25.02
CA TRP A 201 -8.84 34.51 -26.06
C TRP A 201 -10.07 34.50 -26.93
N HIS A 202 -10.78 35.62 -26.95
CA HIS A 202 -11.97 35.85 -27.79
C HIS A 202 -11.54 36.46 -29.13
N ILE A 203 -11.80 35.76 -30.22
CA ILE A 203 -11.29 36.08 -31.56
C ILE A 203 -12.47 36.13 -32.55
N ASN A 204 -12.52 37.19 -33.35
CA ASN A 204 -13.48 37.36 -34.43
C ASN A 204 -13.02 36.67 -35.73
N TYR A 205 -13.83 35.81 -36.26
CA TYR A 205 -13.67 35.19 -37.56
C TYR A 205 -14.60 35.88 -38.57
N PRO A 206 -14.05 36.62 -39.59
CA PRO A 206 -14.88 37.36 -40.53
C PRO A 206 -15.73 36.41 -41.41
N VAL A 207 -16.99 36.79 -41.63
CA VAL A 207 -17.88 36.06 -42.54
C VAL A 207 -17.55 36.44 -43.98
N VAL A 208 -17.24 35.48 -44.82
CA VAL A 208 -16.90 35.71 -46.25
C VAL A 208 -18.08 36.34 -46.97
N GLY A 209 -17.85 37.46 -47.68
CA GLY A 209 -18.86 38.17 -48.43
C GLY A 209 -19.82 39.07 -47.60
N GLU A 210 -19.64 39.17 -46.31
CA GLU A 210 -20.48 40.02 -45.41
C GLU A 210 -19.59 40.97 -44.61
N GLU A 211 -19.27 42.15 -45.18
CA GLU A 211 -18.38 43.11 -44.53
C GLU A 211 -18.85 43.55 -43.15
N GLY A 212 -17.95 43.50 -42.15
CA GLY A 212 -18.25 43.88 -40.76
C GLY A 212 -18.99 42.83 -39.94
N LYS A 213 -19.27 41.63 -40.51
CA LYS A 213 -19.88 40.52 -39.79
C LYS A 213 -18.83 39.50 -39.38
N PHE A 214 -18.91 39.07 -38.14
CA PHE A 214 -17.94 38.17 -37.51
C PHE A 214 -18.67 37.05 -36.75
N VAL A 215 -17.99 35.93 -36.60
CA VAL A 215 -18.31 34.91 -35.60
C VAL A 215 -17.25 34.97 -34.51
N GLU A 216 -17.67 35.27 -33.28
CA GLU A 216 -16.74 35.30 -32.14
C GLU A 216 -16.54 33.89 -31.56
N ILE A 217 -15.31 33.44 -31.51
CA ILE A 217 -14.92 32.19 -30.85
C ILE A 217 -14.09 32.51 -29.61
N ALA A 218 -14.13 31.63 -28.61
CA ALA A 218 -13.26 31.68 -27.44
C ALA A 218 -12.41 30.41 -27.38
N THR A 219 -11.10 30.57 -27.25
CA THR A 219 -10.17 29.44 -27.19
C THR A 219 -9.14 29.63 -26.08
N THR A 220 -8.74 28.52 -25.46
CA THR A 220 -7.58 28.47 -24.54
C THR A 220 -6.26 28.19 -25.27
N ARG A 221 -6.31 27.85 -26.57
CA ARG A 221 -5.18 27.42 -27.39
C ARG A 221 -5.10 28.19 -28.74
N PRO A 222 -4.78 29.50 -28.72
CA PRO A 222 -4.66 30.30 -29.95
C PRO A 222 -3.63 29.75 -30.95
N GLU A 223 -2.57 29.10 -30.45
CA GLU A 223 -1.49 28.52 -31.28
C GLU A 223 -1.97 27.45 -32.24
N THR A 224 -3.11 26.80 -31.97
CA THR A 224 -3.65 25.76 -32.87
C THR A 224 -4.58 26.33 -33.94
N LEU A 225 -4.87 27.63 -33.92
CA LEU A 225 -5.79 28.30 -34.83
C LEU A 225 -5.47 28.03 -36.30
N LEU A 226 -4.18 27.96 -36.65
CA LEU A 226 -3.74 27.74 -38.04
C LEU A 226 -4.15 26.32 -38.55
N GLY A 227 -4.51 25.41 -37.68
CA GLY A 227 -5.02 24.07 -37.97
C GLY A 227 -6.55 23.97 -38.05
N ASP A 228 -7.29 25.08 -37.82
CA ASP A 228 -8.74 25.06 -37.85
C ASP A 228 -9.29 24.73 -39.23
N THR A 229 -10.32 23.90 -39.29
CA THR A 229 -10.97 23.44 -40.51
C THR A 229 -12.46 23.69 -40.55
N ALA A 230 -13.05 24.11 -39.43
CA ALA A 230 -14.44 24.56 -39.32
C ALA A 230 -14.66 25.37 -38.08
N VAL A 231 -15.81 26.04 -37.95
CA VAL A 231 -16.41 26.50 -36.73
C VAL A 231 -17.71 25.75 -36.55
N ALA A 232 -17.91 25.10 -35.41
CA ALA A 232 -19.13 24.37 -35.10
C ALA A 232 -20.07 25.22 -34.23
N VAL A 233 -21.38 25.08 -34.48
CA VAL A 233 -22.46 25.69 -33.71
C VAL A 233 -23.52 24.64 -33.40
N ASN A 234 -24.26 24.83 -32.34
CA ASN A 234 -25.35 23.91 -32.00
C ASN A 234 -26.52 24.10 -32.99
N PRO A 235 -27.09 23.03 -33.59
CA PRO A 235 -28.18 23.13 -34.55
C PRO A 235 -29.45 23.80 -33.98
N GLU A 236 -29.63 23.79 -32.69
CA GLU A 236 -30.74 24.45 -32.00
C GLU A 236 -30.48 25.89 -31.60
N ASP A 237 -29.27 26.40 -31.82
CA ASP A 237 -28.91 27.77 -31.44
C ASP A 237 -29.39 28.79 -32.48
N GLU A 238 -30.46 29.50 -32.15
CA GLU A 238 -31.06 30.52 -33.00
C GLU A 238 -30.13 31.65 -33.41
N ARG A 239 -29.08 31.91 -32.61
CA ARG A 239 -28.08 32.97 -32.90
C ARG A 239 -27.28 32.72 -34.14
N TYR A 240 -27.08 31.46 -34.49
CA TYR A 240 -26.15 31.01 -35.55
C TYR A 240 -26.78 30.22 -36.66
N LYS A 241 -28.10 29.96 -36.62
CA LYS A 241 -28.79 29.17 -37.67
C LYS A 241 -28.52 29.67 -39.08
N ASP A 242 -28.54 31.00 -39.28
CA ASP A 242 -28.35 31.63 -40.58
C ASP A 242 -26.86 31.57 -41.06
N LEU A 243 -25.95 31.13 -40.19
CA LEU A 243 -24.53 31.04 -40.49
C LEU A 243 -24.10 29.64 -40.92
N VAL A 244 -24.91 28.64 -40.62
CA VAL A 244 -24.58 27.24 -41.00
C VAL A 244 -24.46 27.14 -42.53
N GLY A 245 -23.34 26.56 -42.98
CA GLY A 245 -22.98 26.42 -44.37
C GLY A 245 -22.30 27.65 -45.00
N LYS A 246 -22.20 28.79 -44.28
CA LYS A 246 -21.39 29.93 -44.70
C LYS A 246 -19.91 29.66 -44.47
N MET A 247 -19.07 30.40 -45.21
CA MET A 247 -17.62 30.37 -45.05
C MET A 247 -17.14 31.52 -44.18
N LEU A 248 -16.15 31.23 -43.35
CA LEU A 248 -15.44 32.22 -42.51
C LEU A 248 -14.00 32.31 -43.00
N LYS A 249 -13.45 33.51 -43.05
CA LYS A 249 -12.01 33.71 -43.24
C LYS A 249 -11.28 33.32 -41.99
N LEU A 250 -10.38 32.34 -42.08
CA LEU A 250 -9.55 31.92 -40.94
C LEU A 250 -8.49 33.03 -40.66
N PRO A 251 -8.50 33.64 -39.48
CA PRO A 251 -7.54 34.67 -39.16
C PRO A 251 -6.08 34.24 -39.38
N LEU A 252 -5.20 35.16 -39.69
CA LEU A 252 -3.76 34.94 -39.91
C LEU A 252 -3.44 34.02 -41.11
N THR A 253 -4.42 33.65 -41.92
CA THR A 253 -4.24 32.81 -43.12
C THR A 253 -5.08 33.35 -44.29
N GLU A 254 -4.87 32.76 -45.47
CA GLU A 254 -5.74 33.00 -46.63
C GLU A 254 -6.85 31.95 -46.79
N ARG A 255 -6.96 30.99 -45.84
CA ARG A 255 -7.95 29.90 -45.90
C ARG A 255 -9.34 30.37 -45.48
N GLU A 256 -10.32 29.75 -46.13
CA GLU A 256 -11.74 29.85 -45.72
C GLU A 256 -12.21 28.53 -45.17
N ILE A 257 -12.96 28.57 -44.07
CA ILE A 257 -13.47 27.41 -43.32
C ILE A 257 -14.99 27.47 -43.18
N PRO A 258 -15.72 26.35 -43.27
CA PRO A 258 -17.18 26.34 -43.14
C PRO A 258 -17.65 26.48 -41.68
N VAL A 259 -18.89 26.98 -41.54
CA VAL A 259 -19.66 26.84 -40.30
C VAL A 259 -20.49 25.56 -40.38
N VAL A 260 -20.32 24.65 -39.46
CA VAL A 260 -21.03 23.35 -39.40
C VAL A 260 -21.95 23.29 -38.17
N ALA A 261 -23.04 22.54 -38.26
CA ALA A 261 -23.94 22.33 -37.16
C ALA A 261 -23.64 20.98 -36.52
N ASP A 262 -23.31 20.98 -35.20
CA ASP A 262 -23.04 19.76 -34.47
C ASP A 262 -23.56 19.84 -33.03
N GLU A 263 -24.26 18.81 -32.57
CA GLU A 263 -24.85 18.72 -31.21
C GLU A 263 -23.78 18.68 -30.10
N TYR A 264 -22.52 18.44 -30.44
CA TYR A 264 -21.39 18.53 -29.52
C TYR A 264 -21.26 19.91 -28.87
N VAL A 265 -21.66 20.99 -29.56
CA VAL A 265 -21.50 22.36 -29.08
C VAL A 265 -22.53 22.68 -28.01
N ASP A 266 -22.07 23.04 -26.83
CA ASP A 266 -22.90 23.58 -25.77
C ASP A 266 -23.21 25.06 -26.04
N LYS A 267 -24.47 25.36 -26.34
CA LYS A 267 -24.96 26.72 -26.66
C LYS A 267 -24.88 27.70 -25.48
N GLU A 268 -24.80 27.21 -24.26
CA GLU A 268 -24.72 28.01 -23.04
C GLU A 268 -23.27 28.25 -22.59
N PHE A 269 -22.30 27.54 -23.17
CA PHE A 269 -20.90 27.67 -22.81
C PHE A 269 -20.14 28.61 -23.73
N GLY A 270 -19.39 29.56 -23.15
CA GLY A 270 -18.58 30.50 -23.89
C GLY A 270 -19.36 31.39 -24.85
N THR A 271 -19.02 31.35 -26.14
CA THR A 271 -19.74 32.09 -27.21
C THR A 271 -20.85 31.26 -27.84
N GLY A 272 -20.94 29.98 -27.56
CA GLY A 272 -21.82 29.05 -28.27
C GLY A 272 -21.28 28.64 -29.64
N CYS A 273 -20.07 29.04 -29.98
CA CYS A 273 -19.31 28.64 -31.15
C CYS A 273 -17.97 28.02 -30.78
N VAL A 274 -17.61 26.91 -31.39
CA VAL A 274 -16.36 26.20 -31.14
C VAL A 274 -15.57 26.12 -32.44
N LYS A 275 -14.30 26.55 -32.40
CA LYS A 275 -13.36 26.28 -33.50
C LYS A 275 -13.06 24.79 -33.54
N ILE A 276 -12.99 24.21 -34.71
CA ILE A 276 -12.74 22.79 -34.91
C ILE A 276 -11.36 22.59 -35.54
N THR A 277 -10.48 21.97 -34.74
CA THR A 277 -9.09 21.67 -35.09
C THR A 277 -8.85 20.17 -34.97
N PRO A 278 -9.28 19.35 -35.92
CA PRO A 278 -9.29 17.89 -35.81
C PRO A 278 -7.92 17.27 -35.50
N ALA A 279 -6.83 17.91 -35.90
CA ALA A 279 -5.48 17.40 -35.66
C ALA A 279 -4.94 17.68 -34.26
N HIS A 280 -5.60 18.52 -33.42
CA HIS A 280 -5.06 19.03 -32.16
C HIS A 280 -6.03 18.97 -30.97
N ASP A 281 -7.21 18.39 -31.16
CA ASP A 281 -8.18 18.17 -30.11
C ASP A 281 -8.97 16.88 -30.35
N PRO A 282 -9.08 15.95 -29.36
CA PRO A 282 -9.79 14.68 -29.52
C PRO A 282 -11.27 14.83 -29.85
N ASN A 283 -11.96 15.83 -29.30
CA ASN A 283 -13.38 16.06 -29.57
C ASN A 283 -13.56 16.67 -30.96
N ASP A 284 -12.71 17.60 -31.34
CA ASP A 284 -12.70 18.20 -32.68
C ASP A 284 -12.39 17.14 -33.77
N PHE A 285 -11.57 16.13 -33.43
CA PHE A 285 -11.30 15.01 -34.32
C PHE A 285 -12.58 14.20 -34.63
N GLU A 286 -13.40 13.94 -33.61
CA GLU A 286 -14.68 13.23 -33.81
C GLU A 286 -15.71 14.09 -34.57
N VAL A 287 -15.77 15.42 -34.34
CA VAL A 287 -16.57 16.36 -35.16
C VAL A 287 -16.03 16.36 -36.58
N GLY A 288 -14.73 16.41 -36.76
CA GLY A 288 -14.07 16.35 -38.06
C GLY A 288 -14.47 15.13 -38.87
N LYS A 289 -14.52 13.95 -38.26
CA LYS A 289 -14.99 12.71 -38.90
C LYS A 289 -16.46 12.80 -39.30
N ARG A 290 -17.34 13.27 -38.41
CA ARG A 290 -18.79 13.39 -38.73
C ARG A 290 -19.06 14.31 -39.92
N HIS A 291 -18.26 15.37 -40.05
CA HIS A 291 -18.40 16.38 -41.10
C HIS A 291 -17.40 16.24 -42.25
N ASN A 292 -16.60 15.17 -42.25
CA ASN A 292 -15.56 14.90 -43.25
C ASN A 292 -14.61 16.12 -43.44
N LEU A 293 -14.15 16.73 -42.35
CA LEU A 293 -13.26 17.88 -42.35
C LEU A 293 -11.81 17.45 -42.57
N PRO A 294 -10.95 18.31 -43.17
CA PRO A 294 -9.52 18.04 -43.30
C PRO A 294 -8.83 17.99 -41.93
N GLU A 295 -7.83 17.14 -41.77
CA GLU A 295 -6.98 17.03 -40.60
C GLU A 295 -5.64 17.76 -40.86
N ILE A 296 -5.49 18.95 -40.35
CA ILE A 296 -4.30 19.81 -40.60
C ILE A 296 -3.44 19.87 -39.35
N ASN A 297 -2.36 19.08 -39.32
CA ASN A 297 -1.38 19.14 -38.26
C ASN A 297 -0.40 20.29 -38.48
N ILE A 298 -0.28 21.21 -37.52
CA ILE A 298 0.59 22.41 -37.60
C ILE A 298 1.81 22.35 -36.67
N MET A 299 2.03 21.23 -36.00
CA MET A 299 3.14 21.08 -35.07
C MET A 299 4.10 19.96 -35.49
N ASN A 300 5.36 20.16 -35.23
CA ASN A 300 6.41 19.15 -35.27
C ASN A 300 6.38 18.28 -34.00
N ASP A 301 7.19 17.24 -33.95
CA ASP A 301 7.25 16.29 -32.84
C ASP A 301 7.73 16.89 -31.51
N ASP A 302 8.50 17.98 -31.59
CA ASP A 302 8.96 18.78 -30.45
C ASP A 302 7.98 19.91 -30.05
N ALA A 303 6.80 19.92 -30.65
CA ALA A 303 5.77 20.97 -30.53
C ALA A 303 6.20 22.37 -30.99
N THR A 304 7.21 22.47 -31.81
CA THR A 304 7.43 23.70 -32.60
C THR A 304 6.41 23.76 -33.76
N ILE A 305 6.04 24.96 -34.19
CA ILE A 305 5.16 25.14 -35.34
C ILE A 305 5.87 24.66 -36.61
N ASN A 306 5.19 23.85 -37.41
CA ASN A 306 5.75 23.33 -38.66
C ASN A 306 5.63 24.32 -39.82
N GLU A 307 6.04 23.93 -41.04
CA GLU A 307 6.06 24.78 -42.22
C GLU A 307 4.68 25.35 -42.59
N LEU A 308 3.58 24.64 -42.23
CA LEU A 308 2.22 25.13 -42.49
C LEU A 308 1.86 26.35 -41.63
N GLY A 309 2.62 26.64 -40.60
CA GLY A 309 2.46 27.81 -39.75
C GLY A 309 3.03 29.12 -40.35
N GLY A 310 3.59 29.06 -41.57
CA GLY A 310 4.09 30.24 -42.28
C GLY A 310 5.12 31.02 -41.47
N LYS A 311 4.87 32.30 -41.15
CA LYS A 311 5.82 33.15 -40.40
C LYS A 311 6.10 32.67 -38.96
N TYR A 312 5.28 31.79 -38.41
CA TYR A 312 5.45 31.21 -37.08
C TYR A 312 6.23 29.89 -37.10
N ALA A 313 6.58 29.38 -38.29
CA ALA A 313 7.30 28.12 -38.44
C ALA A 313 8.62 28.13 -37.65
N GLY A 314 8.89 27.04 -36.94
CA GLY A 314 10.07 26.89 -36.08
C GLY A 314 9.96 27.52 -34.68
N MET A 315 8.89 28.27 -34.37
CA MET A 315 8.66 28.82 -33.04
C MET A 315 8.13 27.74 -32.11
N ASP A 316 8.56 27.76 -30.85
CA ASP A 316 7.91 27.01 -29.81
C ASP A 316 6.42 27.37 -29.69
N ARG A 317 5.55 26.39 -29.40
CA ARG A 317 4.11 26.59 -29.33
C ARG A 317 3.66 27.77 -28.48
N TYR A 318 4.30 28.03 -27.35
CA TYR A 318 3.98 29.16 -26.47
C TYR A 318 4.50 30.51 -26.96
N GLU A 319 5.63 30.51 -27.64
CA GLU A 319 6.14 31.70 -28.32
C GLU A 319 5.26 32.05 -29.52
N ALA A 320 4.87 31.05 -30.30
CA ALA A 320 3.91 31.22 -31.41
C ALA A 320 2.57 31.75 -30.92
N ARG A 321 2.05 31.21 -29.78
CA ARG A 321 0.83 31.71 -29.14
C ARG A 321 0.91 33.22 -28.88
N LYS A 322 2.00 33.69 -28.26
CA LYS A 322 2.23 35.12 -27.98
C LYS A 322 2.26 35.96 -29.25
N ALA A 323 3.03 35.51 -30.25
CA ALA A 323 3.13 36.18 -31.52
C ALA A 323 1.78 36.27 -32.26
N MET A 324 1.03 35.17 -32.34
CA MET A 324 -0.29 35.14 -32.94
C MET A 324 -1.29 36.04 -32.25
N VAL A 325 -1.29 36.11 -30.92
CA VAL A 325 -2.18 36.98 -30.15
C VAL A 325 -1.89 38.44 -30.43
N GLU A 326 -0.63 38.86 -30.52
CA GLU A 326 -0.27 40.23 -30.88
C GLU A 326 -0.70 40.55 -32.33
N ASP A 327 -0.49 39.64 -33.28
CA ASP A 327 -0.94 39.85 -34.65
C ASP A 327 -2.46 39.97 -34.78
N LEU A 328 -3.21 39.15 -34.05
CA LEU A 328 -4.67 39.25 -33.97
C LEU A 328 -5.14 40.56 -33.38
N LYS A 329 -4.42 41.12 -32.42
CA LYS A 329 -4.69 42.41 -31.81
C LYS A 329 -4.41 43.52 -32.84
N GLU A 330 -3.29 43.48 -33.55
CA GLU A 330 -2.95 44.43 -34.61
C GLU A 330 -3.97 44.45 -35.74
N LEU A 331 -4.49 43.27 -36.11
CA LEU A 331 -5.58 43.12 -37.10
C LEU A 331 -6.97 43.54 -36.60
N GLY A 332 -7.11 43.88 -35.31
CA GLY A 332 -8.38 44.19 -34.69
C GLY A 332 -9.35 43.02 -34.56
N LEU A 333 -8.85 41.79 -34.65
CA LEU A 333 -9.61 40.55 -34.54
C LEU A 333 -9.65 40.00 -33.11
N LEU A 334 -8.75 40.41 -32.25
CA LEU A 334 -8.78 40.06 -30.82
C LEU A 334 -9.84 40.92 -30.11
N VAL A 335 -10.90 40.34 -29.60
CA VAL A 335 -11.99 41.04 -28.94
C VAL A 335 -11.67 41.33 -27.47
N LYS A 336 -11.29 40.32 -26.72
CA LYS A 336 -10.90 40.41 -25.31
C LYS A 336 -10.14 39.18 -24.87
N VAL A 337 -9.47 39.31 -23.74
CA VAL A 337 -8.76 38.20 -23.05
C VAL A 337 -9.35 38.09 -21.64
N VAL A 338 -9.88 36.92 -21.29
CA VAL A 338 -10.54 36.67 -20.01
C VAL A 338 -9.75 35.62 -19.24
N PRO A 339 -9.33 35.90 -17.98
CA PRO A 339 -8.71 34.89 -17.15
C PRO A 339 -9.63 33.66 -17.00
N HIS A 340 -9.05 32.47 -17.15
CA HIS A 340 -9.76 31.22 -17.07
C HIS A 340 -8.83 30.13 -16.53
N SER A 341 -9.27 29.45 -15.46
CA SER A 341 -8.57 28.25 -14.98
C SER A 341 -9.17 27.02 -15.65
N HIS A 342 -8.35 26.17 -16.17
CA HIS A 342 -8.79 24.97 -16.88
C HIS A 342 -7.84 23.81 -16.63
N SER A 343 -8.38 22.59 -16.75
CA SER A 343 -7.63 21.36 -16.57
C SER A 343 -6.74 21.08 -17.78
N VAL A 344 -5.43 20.94 -17.54
CA VAL A 344 -4.43 20.71 -18.59
C VAL A 344 -3.80 19.33 -18.38
N GLY A 345 -3.76 18.52 -19.43
CA GLY A 345 -3.09 17.23 -19.41
C GLY A 345 -1.57 17.36 -19.42
N THR A 346 -0.89 16.73 -18.50
CA THR A 346 0.57 16.66 -18.40
C THR A 346 1.06 15.22 -18.39
N HIS A 347 2.24 14.96 -18.94
CA HIS A 347 2.85 13.64 -18.90
C HIS A 347 3.36 13.33 -17.48
N ASP A 348 2.96 12.21 -16.90
CA ASP A 348 3.27 11.82 -15.52
C ASP A 348 4.78 11.76 -15.21
N ARG A 349 5.64 11.51 -16.21
CA ARG A 349 7.10 11.35 -16.07
C ARG A 349 7.87 12.66 -16.15
N CYS A 350 7.65 13.45 -17.21
CA CYS A 350 8.40 14.69 -17.44
C CYS A 350 7.62 15.97 -17.11
N LYS A 351 6.35 15.86 -16.70
CA LYS A 351 5.45 16.96 -16.32
C LYS A 351 5.22 18.00 -17.44
N THR A 352 5.55 17.64 -18.67
CA THR A 352 5.30 18.47 -19.84
C THR A 352 3.83 18.38 -20.23
N THR A 353 3.22 19.52 -20.62
CA THR A 353 1.89 19.54 -21.24
C THR A 353 1.88 18.69 -22.49
N VAL A 354 0.99 17.71 -22.55
CA VAL A 354 0.83 16.83 -23.71
C VAL A 354 0.15 17.55 -24.85
N GLU A 355 0.50 17.15 -26.10
CA GLU A 355 -0.12 17.64 -27.31
C GLU A 355 -0.95 16.55 -27.95
N PRO A 356 -2.28 16.74 -28.09
CA PRO A 356 -3.05 15.87 -28.98
C PRO A 356 -2.57 16.06 -30.41
N MET A 357 -2.14 14.97 -31.06
CA MET A 357 -1.61 14.98 -32.41
C MET A 357 -2.09 13.76 -33.19
N ILE A 358 -2.33 13.93 -34.50
CA ILE A 358 -2.62 12.82 -35.39
C ILE A 358 -1.32 12.19 -35.86
N LYS A 359 -1.15 10.91 -35.58
CA LYS A 359 0.00 10.12 -36.02
C LYS A 359 -0.41 8.69 -36.38
N PRO A 360 0.29 8.06 -37.33
CA PRO A 360 0.12 6.63 -37.58
C PRO A 360 0.72 5.85 -36.41
N GLN A 361 -0.11 5.04 -35.77
CA GLN A 361 0.26 4.23 -34.62
C GLN A 361 -0.33 2.82 -34.74
N TRP A 362 0.19 1.91 -33.92
CA TRP A 362 -0.38 0.59 -33.73
C TRP A 362 -1.38 0.59 -32.60
N PHE A 363 -2.54 -0.01 -32.82
CA PHE A 363 -3.65 -0.08 -31.88
C PHE A 363 -4.15 -1.49 -31.69
N VAL A 364 -4.69 -1.76 -30.50
CA VAL A 364 -5.48 -2.96 -30.20
C VAL A 364 -6.95 -2.57 -30.07
N ARG A 365 -7.83 -3.26 -30.79
CA ARG A 365 -9.29 -3.16 -30.60
C ARG A 365 -9.67 -3.79 -29.30
N MET A 366 -10.31 -3.01 -28.40
CA MET A 366 -10.49 -3.43 -27.02
C MET A 366 -11.91 -3.88 -26.68
N LYS A 367 -12.88 -3.62 -27.54
CA LYS A 367 -14.30 -3.80 -27.19
C LYS A 367 -14.62 -5.23 -26.75
N GLU A 368 -14.35 -6.22 -27.63
CA GLU A 368 -14.68 -7.63 -27.38
C GLU A 368 -13.89 -8.18 -26.17
N MET A 369 -12.62 -7.82 -26.06
CA MET A 369 -11.79 -8.21 -24.91
C MET A 369 -12.26 -7.56 -23.61
N GLY A 370 -12.75 -6.32 -23.67
CA GLY A 370 -13.35 -5.62 -22.52
C GLY A 370 -14.65 -6.29 -22.06
N GLU A 371 -15.52 -6.70 -23.00
CA GLU A 371 -16.75 -7.44 -22.70
C GLU A 371 -16.45 -8.79 -22.00
N ALA A 372 -15.44 -9.52 -22.46
CA ALA A 372 -15.00 -10.77 -21.82
C ALA A 372 -14.47 -10.54 -20.40
N ALA A 373 -13.72 -9.45 -20.17
CA ALA A 373 -13.24 -9.08 -18.85
C ALA A 373 -14.38 -8.70 -17.89
N ILE A 374 -15.40 -7.97 -18.36
CA ILE A 374 -16.62 -7.67 -17.57
C ILE A 374 -17.31 -8.97 -17.15
N GLN A 375 -17.51 -9.90 -18.10
CA GLN A 375 -18.18 -11.17 -17.84
C GLN A 375 -17.47 -11.98 -16.75
N THR A 376 -16.14 -11.97 -16.72
CA THR A 376 -15.34 -12.68 -15.72
C THR A 376 -15.63 -12.23 -14.27
N LEU A 377 -15.83 -10.93 -14.07
CA LEU A 377 -16.24 -10.40 -12.77
C LEU A 377 -17.67 -10.79 -12.42
N GLN A 378 -18.60 -10.68 -13.39
CA GLN A 378 -20.01 -11.02 -13.19
C GLN A 378 -20.22 -12.51 -12.87
N ASP A 379 -19.45 -13.39 -13.47
CA ASP A 379 -19.47 -14.83 -13.21
C ASP A 379 -18.81 -15.22 -11.88
N GLY A 380 -18.17 -14.28 -11.19
CA GLY A 380 -17.45 -14.52 -9.94
C GLY A 380 -16.14 -15.27 -10.08
N ASN A 381 -15.61 -15.39 -11.30
CA ASN A 381 -14.28 -15.95 -11.57
C ASN A 381 -13.15 -15.01 -11.16
N LEU A 382 -13.46 -13.73 -11.05
CA LEU A 382 -12.58 -12.68 -10.53
C LEU A 382 -13.25 -11.99 -9.34
N LYS A 383 -12.50 -11.71 -8.27
CA LYS A 383 -12.98 -11.00 -7.08
C LYS A 383 -11.98 -9.94 -6.66
N PHE A 384 -12.47 -8.77 -6.27
CA PHE A 384 -11.64 -7.75 -5.63
C PHE A 384 -11.81 -7.77 -4.11
N VAL A 385 -10.72 -7.61 -3.41
CA VAL A 385 -10.71 -7.40 -1.96
C VAL A 385 -10.04 -6.06 -1.67
N PRO A 386 -10.79 -5.03 -1.20
CA PRO A 386 -12.23 -5.05 -0.95
C PRO A 386 -13.09 -4.89 -2.22
N GLU A 387 -14.31 -5.41 -2.18
CA GLU A 387 -15.27 -5.43 -3.30
C GLU A 387 -15.58 -4.05 -3.92
N ARG A 388 -15.42 -2.97 -3.16
CA ARG A 388 -15.66 -1.61 -3.67
C ARG A 388 -14.88 -1.26 -4.94
N PHE A 389 -13.77 -1.94 -5.23
CA PHE A 389 -12.95 -1.74 -6.42
C PHE A 389 -13.54 -2.38 -7.68
N ASP A 390 -14.56 -3.22 -7.55
CA ASP A 390 -15.33 -3.72 -8.69
C ASP A 390 -15.88 -2.57 -9.54
N LYS A 391 -16.34 -1.49 -8.88
CA LYS A 391 -16.88 -0.30 -9.56
C LYS A 391 -15.84 0.42 -10.41
N ILE A 392 -14.60 0.49 -9.94
CA ILE A 392 -13.50 1.12 -10.69
C ILE A 392 -13.16 0.26 -11.89
N TYR A 393 -13.02 -1.05 -11.69
CA TYR A 393 -12.76 -2.00 -12.75
C TYR A 393 -13.84 -1.95 -13.85
N MET A 394 -15.12 -1.99 -13.46
CA MET A 394 -16.26 -1.91 -14.38
C MET A 394 -16.28 -0.59 -15.14
N HIS A 395 -16.11 0.54 -14.44
CA HIS A 395 -16.12 1.86 -15.06
C HIS A 395 -15.10 2.00 -16.21
N TRP A 396 -13.88 1.50 -16.00
CA TRP A 396 -12.85 1.51 -17.04
C TRP A 396 -13.18 0.62 -18.22
N LEU A 397 -13.75 -0.56 -17.99
CA LEU A 397 -14.10 -1.51 -19.03
C LEU A 397 -15.32 -1.06 -19.86
N GLU A 398 -16.32 -0.49 -19.21
CA GLU A 398 -17.52 0.06 -19.90
C GLU A 398 -17.18 1.24 -20.82
N ASN A 399 -16.10 1.96 -20.51
CA ASN A 399 -15.63 3.12 -21.27
C ASN A 399 -14.33 2.84 -22.04
N ILE A 400 -13.99 1.55 -22.26
CA ILE A 400 -12.71 1.19 -22.86
C ILE A 400 -12.63 1.63 -24.31
N ARG A 401 -11.49 2.24 -24.67
CA ARG A 401 -11.15 2.66 -26.03
C ARG A 401 -10.03 1.79 -26.59
N ASP A 402 -9.84 1.85 -27.91
CA ASP A 402 -8.71 1.18 -28.55
C ASP A 402 -7.40 1.65 -27.93
N TRP A 403 -6.53 0.69 -27.61
CA TRP A 403 -5.28 0.92 -26.93
C TRP A 403 -4.15 1.17 -27.91
N CYS A 404 -3.52 2.36 -27.86
CA CYS A 404 -2.29 2.66 -28.60
C CYS A 404 -1.11 1.92 -27.96
N ILE A 405 -0.52 0.99 -28.71
CA ILE A 405 0.54 0.11 -28.19
C ILE A 405 1.93 0.45 -28.72
N SER A 406 2.09 1.33 -29.70
CA SER A 406 3.41 1.73 -30.22
C SER A 406 3.99 2.90 -29.44
N ARG A 407 5.30 2.88 -29.22
CA ARG A 407 6.09 3.91 -28.56
C ARG A 407 7.33 4.18 -29.41
N GLN A 408 7.70 5.45 -29.57
CA GLN A 408 8.86 5.90 -30.33
C GLN A 408 10.09 5.90 -29.42
N LEU A 409 10.42 4.72 -28.86
CA LEU A 409 11.50 4.47 -27.93
C LEU A 409 12.48 3.45 -28.53
N TRP A 410 13.68 3.42 -28.00
CA TRP A 410 14.66 2.39 -28.34
C TRP A 410 14.67 1.24 -27.34
N TRP A 411 14.39 1.54 -26.06
CA TRP A 411 14.32 0.55 -24.99
C TRP A 411 12.94 -0.08 -24.88
N GLY A 412 12.81 -1.36 -25.19
CA GLY A 412 11.57 -2.12 -25.13
C GLY A 412 11.49 -3.19 -26.20
N HIS A 413 10.36 -3.88 -26.28
CA HIS A 413 10.09 -4.90 -27.31
C HIS A 413 9.83 -4.23 -28.65
N ARG A 414 10.71 -4.40 -29.59
CA ARG A 414 10.54 -3.84 -30.94
C ARG A 414 9.37 -4.52 -31.65
N ILE A 415 8.52 -3.74 -32.31
CA ILE A 415 7.33 -4.23 -32.98
C ILE A 415 7.73 -5.23 -34.07
N PRO A 416 7.13 -6.45 -34.10
CA PRO A 416 7.48 -7.50 -35.06
C PRO A 416 6.76 -7.33 -36.39
N ALA A 417 6.88 -6.15 -36.97
CA ALA A 417 6.33 -5.78 -38.28
C ALA A 417 7.44 -5.33 -39.21
N TYR A 418 7.39 -5.79 -40.43
CA TYR A 418 8.40 -5.53 -41.46
C TYR A 418 7.76 -4.94 -42.72
N TYR A 419 8.35 -3.88 -43.24
CA TYR A 419 7.83 -3.16 -44.39
C TYR A 419 8.66 -3.45 -45.64
N CYS A 420 8.01 -3.82 -46.73
CA CYS A 420 8.66 -4.00 -48.00
C CYS A 420 8.95 -2.65 -48.66
N GLU A 421 10.19 -2.39 -49.02
CA GLU A 421 10.62 -1.11 -49.62
C GLU A 421 10.08 -0.91 -51.02
N GLU A 422 9.73 -2.02 -51.75
CA GLU A 422 9.24 -1.93 -53.12
C GLU A 422 7.71 -1.80 -53.23
N CYS A 423 6.94 -2.60 -52.48
CA CYS A 423 5.49 -2.62 -52.58
C CYS A 423 4.73 -2.07 -51.39
N GLY A 424 5.42 -1.65 -50.35
CA GLY A 424 4.81 -1.12 -49.11
C GLY A 424 4.01 -2.15 -48.29
N GLU A 425 4.12 -3.44 -48.59
CA GLU A 425 3.43 -4.49 -47.85
C GLU A 425 3.96 -4.56 -46.43
N THR A 426 3.04 -4.72 -45.51
CA THR A 426 3.36 -4.94 -44.07
C THR A 426 3.31 -6.42 -43.74
N VAL A 427 4.42 -6.99 -43.31
CA VAL A 427 4.54 -8.40 -42.90
C VAL A 427 4.76 -8.46 -41.41
N VAL A 428 3.85 -9.14 -40.68
CA VAL A 428 3.99 -9.38 -39.23
C VAL A 428 4.51 -10.80 -39.07
N ALA A 429 5.69 -10.93 -38.42
CA ALA A 429 6.36 -12.22 -38.20
C ALA A 429 7.30 -12.13 -37.00
N GLY A 430 7.61 -13.27 -36.36
CA GLY A 430 8.54 -13.34 -35.23
C GLY A 430 9.99 -13.01 -35.61
N GLU A 431 10.36 -13.33 -36.83
CA GLU A 431 11.68 -13.01 -37.40
C GLU A 431 11.52 -12.29 -38.75
N MET A 432 12.57 -11.58 -39.16
CA MET A 432 12.54 -10.87 -40.45
C MET A 432 12.41 -11.87 -41.61
N PRO A 433 11.37 -11.76 -42.43
CA PRO A 433 11.21 -12.65 -43.60
C PRO A 433 12.35 -12.45 -44.60
N GLU A 434 12.81 -13.52 -45.20
CA GLU A 434 13.82 -13.46 -46.27
C GLU A 434 13.31 -12.70 -47.52
N LYS A 435 12.02 -12.76 -47.77
CA LYS A 435 11.36 -12.14 -48.93
C LYS A 435 9.96 -11.65 -48.58
N CYS A 436 9.58 -10.54 -49.20
CA CYS A 436 8.21 -10.08 -49.18
C CYS A 436 7.26 -11.13 -49.78
N PRO A 437 6.22 -11.60 -49.08
CA PRO A 437 5.29 -12.63 -49.60
C PRO A 437 4.49 -12.13 -50.77
N LYS A 438 4.37 -10.81 -51.00
CA LYS A 438 3.57 -10.22 -52.05
C LYS A 438 4.34 -10.00 -53.35
N CYS A 439 5.54 -9.45 -53.30
CA CYS A 439 6.31 -9.08 -54.49
C CYS A 439 7.65 -9.82 -54.63
N GLY A 440 8.09 -10.57 -53.61
CA GLY A 440 9.34 -11.32 -53.60
C GLY A 440 10.58 -10.47 -53.36
N CYS A 441 10.45 -9.17 -53.05
CA CYS A 441 11.56 -8.28 -52.68
C CYS A 441 12.26 -8.77 -51.43
N THR A 442 13.57 -8.64 -51.39
CA THR A 442 14.42 -9.01 -50.26
C THR A 442 14.75 -7.80 -49.34
N HIS A 443 14.37 -6.59 -49.73
CA HIS A 443 14.61 -5.40 -48.94
C HIS A 443 13.37 -5.11 -48.07
N LEU A 444 13.47 -5.55 -46.82
CA LEU A 444 12.49 -5.27 -45.79
C LEU A 444 13.19 -4.57 -44.64
N HIS A 445 12.50 -3.66 -43.97
CA HIS A 445 12.98 -3.07 -42.74
C HIS A 445 11.95 -3.24 -41.61
N GLN A 446 12.42 -3.47 -40.40
CA GLN A 446 11.56 -3.63 -39.24
C GLN A 446 11.04 -2.26 -38.77
N ASP A 447 9.83 -2.22 -38.24
CA ASP A 447 9.26 -1.06 -37.57
C ASP A 447 10.24 -0.52 -36.51
N GLU A 448 10.41 0.81 -36.44
CA GLU A 448 11.34 1.44 -35.50
C GLU A 448 10.77 1.56 -34.09
N ASP A 449 9.44 1.50 -33.97
CA ASP A 449 8.76 1.64 -32.69
C ASP A 449 8.90 0.40 -31.81
N THR A 450 8.77 0.61 -30.51
CA THR A 450 8.66 -0.46 -29.50
C THR A 450 7.24 -0.54 -28.97
N LEU A 451 6.91 -1.63 -28.31
CA LEU A 451 5.63 -1.81 -27.64
C LEU A 451 5.57 -1.08 -26.31
N ASP A 452 4.40 -0.63 -25.95
CA ASP A 452 4.06 -0.15 -24.61
C ASP A 452 4.48 -1.20 -23.57
N THR A 453 5.13 -0.77 -22.46
CA THR A 453 5.57 -1.67 -21.39
C THR A 453 4.42 -2.53 -20.84
N TRP A 454 3.20 -1.98 -20.81
CA TRP A 454 2.03 -2.69 -20.34
C TRP A 454 1.60 -3.85 -21.25
N PHE A 455 2.08 -3.90 -22.51
CA PHE A 455 1.82 -5.02 -23.40
C PHE A 455 2.51 -6.29 -22.92
N SER A 456 3.77 -6.21 -22.55
CA SER A 456 4.51 -7.36 -21.98
C SER A 456 4.10 -7.64 -20.55
N SER A 457 3.88 -6.59 -19.72
CA SER A 457 3.47 -6.76 -18.33
C SER A 457 2.10 -7.42 -18.18
N ALA A 458 1.21 -7.26 -19.19
CA ALA A 458 -0.09 -7.94 -19.24
C ALA A 458 0.00 -9.47 -19.37
N LEU A 459 1.13 -9.99 -19.82
CA LEU A 459 1.34 -11.42 -20.04
C LEU A 459 1.98 -12.11 -18.82
N TRP A 460 2.36 -11.33 -17.81
CA TRP A 460 3.17 -11.75 -16.67
C TRP A 460 2.69 -13.02 -15.97
N PRO A 461 1.39 -13.23 -15.70
CA PRO A 461 0.91 -14.42 -15.00
C PRO A 461 1.16 -15.75 -15.74
N PHE A 462 1.30 -15.73 -17.05
CA PHE A 462 1.47 -16.95 -17.86
C PHE A 462 2.77 -16.96 -18.66
N SER A 463 3.31 -15.83 -19.08
CA SER A 463 4.61 -15.79 -19.78
C SER A 463 5.76 -16.22 -18.88
N THR A 464 5.69 -15.90 -17.58
CA THR A 464 6.68 -16.33 -16.58
C THR A 464 6.72 -17.84 -16.34
N LEU A 465 5.62 -18.52 -16.62
CA LEU A 465 5.47 -19.97 -16.47
C LEU A 465 5.71 -20.74 -17.77
N GLY A 466 6.21 -20.06 -18.81
CA GLY A 466 6.68 -20.68 -20.05
C GLY A 466 5.74 -20.59 -21.25
N TRP A 467 4.53 -19.96 -21.12
CA TRP A 467 3.70 -19.72 -22.30
C TRP A 467 4.48 -18.94 -23.37
N PRO A 468 4.38 -19.27 -24.69
CA PRO A 468 3.35 -20.06 -25.34
C PRO A 468 3.54 -21.57 -25.34
N GLU A 469 4.60 -22.08 -24.75
CA GLU A 469 4.80 -23.52 -24.61
C GLU A 469 3.87 -24.11 -23.54
N ASN A 470 3.47 -25.37 -23.71
CA ASN A 470 2.70 -26.11 -22.72
C ASN A 470 3.66 -26.72 -21.70
N THR A 471 4.15 -25.94 -20.76
CA THR A 471 5.03 -26.42 -19.70
C THR A 471 4.25 -27.07 -18.56
N GLU A 472 4.91 -27.95 -17.78
CA GLU A 472 4.30 -28.54 -16.58
C GLU A 472 4.02 -27.48 -15.51
N GLU A 473 4.85 -26.44 -15.43
CA GLU A 473 4.67 -25.29 -14.55
C GLU A 473 3.42 -24.50 -14.89
N LEU A 474 3.19 -24.23 -16.18
CA LEU A 474 1.99 -23.52 -16.63
C LEU A 474 0.73 -24.33 -16.32
N ASP A 475 0.74 -25.63 -16.55
CA ASP A 475 -0.40 -26.49 -16.27
C ASP A 475 -0.71 -26.61 -14.76
N TYR A 476 0.33 -26.53 -13.91
CA TYR A 476 0.18 -26.73 -12.47
C TYR A 476 -0.06 -25.41 -11.70
N PHE A 477 0.66 -24.32 -12.00
CA PHE A 477 0.65 -23.07 -11.25
C PHE A 477 -0.27 -21.98 -11.83
N TYR A 478 -0.85 -22.19 -13.02
CA TYR A 478 -1.74 -21.22 -13.67
C TYR A 478 -3.16 -21.80 -13.82
N PRO A 479 -4.24 -21.04 -13.57
CA PRO A 479 -4.27 -19.64 -13.10
C PRO A 479 -3.66 -19.44 -11.70
N THR A 480 -3.17 -18.23 -11.44
CA THR A 480 -2.63 -17.88 -10.12
C THR A 480 -3.77 -17.62 -9.10
N ASP A 481 -3.48 -17.66 -7.81
CA ASP A 481 -4.51 -17.57 -6.78
C ASP A 481 -4.85 -16.13 -6.41
N VAL A 482 -3.82 -15.33 -6.13
CA VAL A 482 -3.97 -13.96 -5.66
C VAL A 482 -3.00 -13.05 -6.41
N LEU A 483 -3.53 -11.93 -6.87
CA LEU A 483 -2.72 -10.79 -7.30
C LEU A 483 -2.80 -9.73 -6.21
N VAL A 484 -1.66 -9.25 -5.70
CA VAL A 484 -1.58 -8.13 -4.76
C VAL A 484 -1.08 -6.91 -5.51
N THR A 485 -1.76 -5.78 -5.38
CA THR A 485 -1.37 -4.55 -6.09
C THR A 485 -2.01 -3.31 -5.48
N GLY A 486 -1.45 -2.13 -5.78
CA GLY A 486 -2.06 -0.85 -5.47
C GLY A 486 -3.31 -0.55 -6.31
N TYR A 487 -4.22 0.25 -5.78
CA TYR A 487 -5.45 0.63 -6.50
C TYR A 487 -5.17 1.51 -7.72
N ASP A 488 -4.04 2.18 -7.78
CA ASP A 488 -3.65 3.12 -8.83
C ASP A 488 -3.29 2.46 -10.16
N ILE A 489 -3.02 1.15 -10.17
CA ILE A 489 -2.69 0.40 -11.39
C ILE A 489 -3.75 -0.65 -11.80
N ILE A 490 -4.98 -0.55 -11.31
CA ILE A 490 -6.07 -1.44 -11.72
C ILE A 490 -6.27 -1.36 -13.25
N PHE A 491 -6.36 -0.15 -13.79
CA PHE A 491 -6.52 0.03 -15.23
C PHE A 491 -5.27 -0.37 -16.02
N PHE A 492 -4.09 0.06 -15.57
CA PHE A 492 -2.85 -0.16 -16.29
C PHE A 492 -2.46 -1.63 -16.38
N TRP A 493 -2.65 -2.37 -15.28
CA TRP A 493 -2.12 -3.71 -15.17
C TRP A 493 -3.18 -4.79 -14.97
N VAL A 494 -4.07 -4.64 -13.98
CA VAL A 494 -5.05 -5.69 -13.65
C VAL A 494 -5.96 -5.99 -14.85
N ILE A 495 -6.60 -4.96 -15.40
CA ILE A 495 -7.51 -5.10 -16.55
C ILE A 495 -6.77 -5.74 -17.73
N ARG A 496 -5.55 -5.29 -18.00
CA ARG A 496 -4.75 -5.78 -19.12
C ARG A 496 -4.34 -7.23 -18.97
N MET A 497 -3.98 -7.65 -17.75
CA MET A 497 -3.72 -9.07 -17.48
C MET A 497 -4.98 -9.93 -17.65
N VAL A 498 -6.14 -9.45 -17.19
CA VAL A 498 -7.39 -10.19 -17.27
C VAL A 498 -7.76 -10.46 -18.74
N PHE A 499 -7.85 -9.43 -19.57
CA PHE A 499 -8.23 -9.66 -20.97
C PHE A 499 -7.15 -10.43 -21.76
N SER A 500 -5.86 -10.22 -21.45
CA SER A 500 -4.79 -10.98 -22.11
C SER A 500 -4.80 -12.45 -21.69
N GLY A 501 -5.02 -12.74 -20.42
CA GLY A 501 -5.16 -14.12 -19.92
C GLY A 501 -6.33 -14.85 -20.57
N ILE A 502 -7.50 -14.23 -20.62
CA ILE A 502 -8.69 -14.80 -21.26
C ILE A 502 -8.44 -15.04 -22.76
N GLU A 503 -7.90 -14.03 -23.46
CA GLU A 503 -7.70 -14.10 -24.91
C GLU A 503 -6.64 -15.14 -25.30
N GLN A 504 -5.57 -15.30 -24.53
CA GLN A 504 -4.46 -16.17 -24.88
C GLN A 504 -4.56 -17.59 -24.30
N THR A 505 -5.17 -17.74 -23.13
CA THR A 505 -5.24 -19.02 -22.43
C THR A 505 -6.66 -19.56 -22.24
N GLY A 506 -7.68 -18.76 -22.50
CA GLY A 506 -9.08 -19.08 -22.23
C GLY A 506 -9.47 -19.04 -20.74
N LYS A 507 -8.59 -18.55 -19.87
CA LYS A 507 -8.80 -18.54 -18.42
C LYS A 507 -8.51 -17.15 -17.84
N CYS A 508 -9.27 -16.77 -16.81
CA CYS A 508 -8.91 -15.62 -15.98
C CYS A 508 -7.55 -15.89 -15.31
N PRO A 509 -6.59 -14.95 -15.35
CA PRO A 509 -5.22 -15.22 -14.91
C PRO A 509 -5.06 -15.36 -13.39
N PHE A 510 -6.02 -14.90 -12.59
CA PHE A 510 -6.04 -14.99 -11.12
C PHE A 510 -7.47 -14.91 -10.61
N HIS A 511 -7.69 -15.51 -9.42
CA HIS A 511 -9.02 -15.55 -8.80
C HIS A 511 -9.33 -14.33 -7.96
N THR A 512 -8.34 -13.82 -7.24
CA THR A 512 -8.52 -12.70 -6.30
C THR A 512 -7.52 -11.60 -6.59
N VAL A 513 -8.01 -10.35 -6.58
CA VAL A 513 -7.18 -9.15 -6.60
C VAL A 513 -7.27 -8.49 -5.22
N LEU A 514 -6.20 -8.62 -4.45
CA LEU A 514 -6.06 -7.98 -3.15
C LEU A 514 -5.46 -6.59 -3.34
N ILE A 515 -6.27 -5.57 -3.09
CA ILE A 515 -5.88 -4.19 -3.27
C ILE A 515 -5.33 -3.62 -1.96
N HIS A 516 -4.16 -3.00 -2.02
CA HIS A 516 -3.63 -2.18 -0.94
C HIS A 516 -3.70 -0.69 -1.26
N GLY A 517 -3.65 0.15 -0.22
CA GLY A 517 -3.55 1.60 -0.37
C GLY A 517 -2.10 2.06 -0.49
N LEU A 518 -1.93 3.38 -0.59
CA LEU A 518 -0.61 4.00 -0.67
C LEU A 518 -0.02 4.23 0.72
N VAL A 519 1.31 4.13 0.82
CA VAL A 519 2.03 4.55 2.01
C VAL A 519 2.32 6.05 1.89
N ARG A 520 1.84 6.81 2.86
CA ARG A 520 1.95 8.27 2.94
C ARG A 520 2.88 8.67 4.09
N ASP A 521 3.41 9.88 4.03
CA ASP A 521 4.17 10.44 5.14
C ASP A 521 3.28 10.72 6.37
N SER A 522 3.88 11.13 7.48
CA SER A 522 3.17 11.43 8.73
C SER A 522 2.10 12.53 8.59
N GLN A 523 2.22 13.39 7.59
CA GLN A 523 1.25 14.46 7.28
C GLN A 523 0.15 14.01 6.30
N GLY A 524 0.22 12.77 5.80
CA GLY A 524 -0.72 12.21 4.85
C GLY A 524 -0.45 12.57 3.39
N ARG A 525 0.71 13.12 3.06
CA ARG A 525 1.12 13.44 1.68
C ARG A 525 1.70 12.20 1.00
N LYS A 526 1.50 12.08 -0.30
CA LYS A 526 2.16 11.03 -1.10
C LYS A 526 3.68 11.21 -0.99
N MET A 527 4.39 10.11 -0.72
CA MET A 527 5.85 10.12 -0.70
C MET A 527 6.39 10.23 -2.12
N SER A 528 7.31 11.15 -2.34
CA SER A 528 8.00 11.32 -3.62
C SER A 528 9.43 11.84 -3.43
N LYS A 529 10.31 11.54 -4.39
CA LYS A 529 11.68 12.07 -4.39
C LYS A 529 11.70 13.59 -4.50
N SER A 530 10.78 14.17 -5.28
CA SER A 530 10.67 15.60 -5.50
C SER A 530 10.27 16.39 -4.25
N LEU A 531 9.49 15.80 -3.36
CA LEU A 531 9.10 16.40 -2.08
C LEU A 531 10.12 16.15 -0.95
N GLY A 532 11.12 15.30 -1.19
CA GLY A 532 12.13 14.95 -0.19
C GLY A 532 11.56 14.22 1.05
N ASN A 533 10.35 13.68 0.96
CA ASN A 533 9.65 12.98 2.04
C ASN A 533 9.65 11.45 1.86
N GLY A 534 10.35 10.95 0.85
CA GLY A 534 10.52 9.51 0.63
C GLY A 534 11.41 8.89 1.70
N ILE A 535 11.01 7.73 2.21
CA ILE A 535 11.78 6.94 3.18
C ILE A 535 12.27 5.69 2.47
N ASP A 536 13.58 5.44 2.53
CA ASP A 536 14.19 4.22 2.00
C ASP A 536 13.91 3.06 2.97
N PRO A 537 13.28 1.96 2.50
CA PRO A 537 13.09 0.76 3.31
C PRO A 537 14.38 0.22 3.91
N LEU A 538 15.50 0.29 3.20
CA LEU A 538 16.80 -0.19 3.69
C LEU A 538 17.29 0.62 4.90
N GLU A 539 17.07 1.93 4.92
CA GLU A 539 17.41 2.76 6.08
C GLU A 539 16.66 2.29 7.35
N VAL A 540 15.39 1.93 7.20
CA VAL A 540 14.59 1.40 8.31
C VAL A 540 15.10 0.02 8.74
N ILE A 541 15.41 -0.86 7.78
CA ILE A 541 15.94 -2.20 8.05
C ILE A 541 17.29 -2.12 8.76
N ASP A 542 18.19 -1.27 8.29
CA ASP A 542 19.52 -1.10 8.90
C ASP A 542 19.44 -0.60 10.35
N LYS A 543 18.43 0.19 10.67
CA LYS A 543 18.26 0.78 11.99
C LYS A 543 17.47 -0.12 12.96
N TYR A 544 16.45 -0.82 12.48
CA TYR A 544 15.47 -1.52 13.31
C TYR A 544 15.28 -3.00 12.97
N GLY A 545 15.80 -3.48 11.85
CA GLY A 545 15.60 -4.82 11.31
C GLY A 545 14.39 -4.93 10.37
N ALA A 546 14.39 -5.94 9.53
CA ALA A 546 13.32 -6.23 8.57
C ALA A 546 12.00 -6.61 9.26
N ASP A 547 12.06 -7.40 10.32
CA ASP A 547 10.87 -7.81 11.08
C ASP A 547 10.10 -6.60 11.65
N ALA A 548 10.82 -5.59 12.14
CA ALA A 548 10.20 -4.37 12.67
C ALA A 548 9.51 -3.56 11.57
N LEU A 549 10.11 -3.44 10.38
CA LEU A 549 9.50 -2.78 9.23
C LEU A 549 8.25 -3.53 8.75
N ARG A 550 8.35 -4.84 8.55
CA ARG A 550 7.24 -5.70 8.10
C ARG A 550 6.04 -5.59 9.03
N MET A 551 6.26 -5.73 10.33
CA MET A 551 5.22 -5.57 11.34
C MET A 551 4.58 -4.19 11.29
N THR A 552 5.37 -3.13 11.15
CA THR A 552 4.88 -1.75 11.08
C THR A 552 3.97 -1.52 9.88
N LEU A 553 4.34 -2.06 8.71
CA LEU A 553 3.57 -1.93 7.47
C LEU A 553 2.22 -2.66 7.52
N ILE A 554 2.12 -3.71 8.33
CA ILE A 554 0.89 -4.49 8.45
C ILE A 554 0.03 -4.06 9.63
N THR A 555 0.62 -3.48 10.69
CA THR A 555 -0.13 -3.02 11.86
C THR A 555 -1.16 -1.95 11.49
N GLY A 556 -2.44 -2.28 11.69
CA GLY A 556 -3.57 -1.41 11.36
C GLY A 556 -3.83 -1.25 9.87
N ASN A 557 -3.20 -2.07 9.02
CA ASN A 557 -3.48 -2.10 7.58
C ASN A 557 -4.85 -2.74 7.35
N ALA A 558 -5.66 -2.08 6.51
CA ALA A 558 -6.92 -2.61 6.00
C ALA A 558 -6.89 -2.58 4.47
N PRO A 559 -7.37 -3.62 3.77
CA PRO A 559 -7.36 -3.68 2.33
C PRO A 559 -7.92 -2.41 1.67
N GLY A 560 -7.21 -1.89 0.68
CA GLY A 560 -7.59 -0.73 -0.11
C GLY A 560 -7.51 0.64 0.59
N ASN A 561 -7.04 0.71 1.81
CA ASN A 561 -6.90 1.97 2.55
C ASN A 561 -5.45 2.44 2.58
N ASP A 562 -5.26 3.76 2.39
CA ASP A 562 -3.96 4.38 2.57
C ASP A 562 -3.50 4.29 4.02
N MET A 563 -2.19 4.17 4.23
CA MET A 563 -1.59 4.19 5.55
C MET A 563 -0.58 5.33 5.70
N ARG A 564 -0.44 5.84 6.92
CA ARG A 564 0.61 6.81 7.25
C ARG A 564 1.77 6.12 7.94
N PHE A 565 2.96 6.43 7.49
CA PHE A 565 4.19 5.91 8.10
C PHE A 565 4.67 6.84 9.22
N TYR A 566 4.98 6.24 10.38
CA TYR A 566 5.52 6.92 11.56
C TYR A 566 6.71 6.13 12.10
N TRP A 567 7.79 6.82 12.38
CA TRP A 567 8.99 6.21 12.98
C TRP A 567 8.72 5.59 14.36
N GLU A 568 7.86 6.20 15.17
CA GLU A 568 7.44 5.70 16.48
C GLU A 568 6.77 4.33 16.39
N ARG A 569 6.07 4.04 15.30
CA ARG A 569 5.48 2.71 15.08
C ARG A 569 6.56 1.66 14.84
N VAL A 570 7.64 2.00 14.14
CA VAL A 570 8.78 1.09 13.93
C VAL A 570 9.47 0.80 15.27
N GLU A 571 9.62 1.80 16.12
CA GLU A 571 10.16 1.60 17.47
C GLU A 571 9.28 0.69 18.32
N ASN A 572 7.96 0.84 18.23
CA ASN A 572 7.03 -0.05 18.92
C ASN A 572 7.14 -1.50 18.41
N SER A 573 7.28 -1.70 17.11
CA SER A 573 7.48 -3.03 16.50
C SER A 573 8.80 -3.67 16.95
N ARG A 574 9.89 -2.88 17.03
CA ARG A 574 11.17 -3.33 17.62
C ARG A 574 11.02 -3.69 19.10
N ASN A 575 10.28 -2.91 19.87
CA ASN A 575 10.03 -3.18 21.28
C ASN A 575 9.24 -4.48 21.47
N PHE A 576 8.31 -4.77 20.58
CA PHE A 576 7.61 -6.05 20.55
C PHE A 576 8.58 -7.20 20.27
N ALA A 577 9.45 -7.09 19.26
CA ALA A 577 10.49 -8.08 18.99
C ALA A 577 11.37 -8.33 20.24
N ASN A 578 11.81 -7.29 20.91
CA ASN A 578 12.57 -7.41 22.15
C ASN A 578 11.78 -8.13 23.26
N LYS A 579 10.48 -7.89 23.37
CA LYS A 579 9.64 -8.57 24.37
C LYS A 579 9.53 -10.07 24.06
N VAL A 580 9.28 -10.43 22.79
CA VAL A 580 9.25 -11.83 22.35
C VAL A 580 10.59 -12.51 22.64
N TRP A 581 11.70 -11.85 22.31
CA TRP A 581 13.05 -12.36 22.56
C TRP A 581 13.32 -12.64 24.05
N ASN A 582 13.02 -11.65 24.90
CA ASN A 582 13.25 -11.77 26.34
C ASN A 582 12.36 -12.85 26.97
N ALA A 583 11.10 -12.95 26.59
CA ALA A 583 10.20 -14.00 27.01
C ALA A 583 10.71 -15.39 26.61
N SER A 584 11.13 -15.53 25.36
CA SER A 584 11.68 -16.79 24.83
C SER A 584 12.97 -17.18 25.56
N ARG A 585 13.85 -16.23 25.78
CA ARG A 585 15.10 -16.45 26.54
C ARG A 585 14.80 -16.91 27.99
N PHE A 586 13.84 -16.26 28.65
CA PHE A 586 13.39 -16.69 29.99
C PHE A 586 12.89 -18.14 29.98
N ILE A 587 12.06 -18.49 29.00
CA ILE A 587 11.51 -19.85 28.86
C ILE A 587 12.61 -20.86 28.61
N MET A 588 13.56 -20.59 27.70
CA MET A 588 14.66 -21.48 27.38
C MET A 588 15.58 -21.75 28.58
N MET A 589 15.87 -20.71 29.38
CA MET A 589 16.66 -20.85 30.62
C MET A 589 15.97 -21.76 31.66
N ASN A 590 14.64 -21.84 31.66
CA ASN A 590 13.88 -22.74 32.52
C ASN A 590 13.77 -24.15 31.94
N ILE A 591 13.70 -24.29 30.61
CA ILE A 591 13.70 -25.60 29.94
C ILE A 591 15.02 -26.36 30.19
N GLU A 592 16.17 -25.69 30.18
CA GLU A 592 17.48 -26.32 30.48
C GLU A 592 17.55 -26.97 31.85
N LYS A 593 16.75 -26.47 32.82
CA LYS A 593 16.69 -26.98 34.21
C LYS A 593 15.43 -27.83 34.42
N ALA A 594 14.73 -28.18 33.37
CA ALA A 594 13.44 -28.82 33.44
C ALA A 594 13.52 -30.28 33.95
N PRO A 595 12.52 -30.75 34.72
CA PRO A 595 12.27 -32.17 34.88
C PRO A 595 11.86 -32.78 33.55
N ASP A 596 11.82 -34.13 33.50
CA ASP A 596 11.29 -34.86 32.35
C ASP A 596 9.83 -34.46 32.08
N VAL A 597 9.53 -33.97 30.88
CA VAL A 597 8.20 -33.54 30.45
C VAL A 597 7.47 -34.62 29.62
N SER A 598 8.10 -35.74 29.37
CA SER A 598 7.51 -36.85 28.53
C SER A 598 6.23 -37.45 29.09
N GLY A 599 6.03 -37.35 30.39
CA GLY A 599 4.85 -37.82 31.11
C GLY A 599 3.71 -36.83 31.25
N VAL A 600 3.84 -35.61 30.69
CA VAL A 600 2.78 -34.59 30.80
C VAL A 600 1.62 -34.93 29.88
N THR A 601 0.41 -35.00 30.49
CA THR A 601 -0.86 -35.20 29.77
C THR A 601 -1.80 -34.01 30.04
N LEU A 602 -2.91 -33.91 29.27
CA LEU A 602 -3.88 -32.83 29.46
C LEU A 602 -4.52 -32.84 30.86
N GLU A 603 -4.63 -33.99 31.49
CA GLU A 603 -5.14 -34.13 32.86
C GLU A 603 -4.18 -33.56 33.89
N SER A 604 -2.88 -33.59 33.63
CA SER A 604 -1.86 -33.07 34.54
C SER A 604 -1.73 -31.55 34.50
N LEU A 605 -2.36 -30.87 33.53
CA LEU A 605 -2.35 -29.42 33.37
C LEU A 605 -3.18 -28.74 34.48
N THR A 606 -2.64 -27.64 35.00
CA THR A 606 -3.37 -26.77 35.92
C THR A 606 -4.36 -25.87 35.18
N MET A 607 -5.22 -25.17 35.90
CA MET A 607 -6.18 -24.23 35.34
C MET A 607 -5.50 -23.19 34.44
N ALA A 608 -4.38 -22.61 34.88
CA ALA A 608 -3.65 -21.62 34.10
C ALA A 608 -3.04 -22.20 32.80
N ASP A 609 -2.53 -23.44 32.89
CA ASP A 609 -1.99 -24.15 31.73
C ASP A 609 -3.07 -24.42 30.66
N ARG A 610 -4.22 -24.93 31.10
CA ARG A 610 -5.37 -25.19 30.22
C ARG A 610 -5.91 -23.90 29.61
N TRP A 611 -6.01 -22.85 30.43
CA TRP A 611 -6.44 -21.54 29.95
C TRP A 611 -5.57 -21.02 28.78
N ILE A 612 -4.25 -20.95 28.96
CA ILE A 612 -3.38 -20.40 27.90
C ILE A 612 -3.31 -21.32 26.69
N LEU A 613 -3.38 -22.63 26.89
CA LEU A 613 -3.45 -23.60 25.80
C LEU A 613 -4.74 -23.42 24.97
N SER A 614 -5.88 -23.18 25.63
CA SER A 614 -7.16 -22.90 24.99
C SER A 614 -7.11 -21.56 24.22
N LYS A 615 -6.45 -20.54 24.79
CA LYS A 615 -6.27 -19.22 24.13
C LYS A 615 -5.43 -19.31 22.85
N VAL A 616 -4.31 -20.04 22.87
CA VAL A 616 -3.49 -20.21 21.66
C VAL A 616 -4.20 -21.07 20.61
N ASN A 617 -5.01 -22.03 21.05
CA ASN A 617 -5.83 -22.85 20.16
C ASN A 617 -6.89 -22.04 19.41
N THR A 618 -7.60 -21.17 20.13
CA THR A 618 -8.57 -20.22 19.55
C THR A 618 -7.85 -19.21 18.63
N LEU A 619 -6.68 -18.74 19.04
CA LEU A 619 -5.86 -17.85 18.23
C LEU A 619 -5.49 -18.47 16.88
N ALA A 620 -5.10 -19.75 16.86
CA ALA A 620 -4.77 -20.46 15.63
C ALA A 620 -5.95 -20.46 14.64
N LYS A 621 -7.17 -20.70 15.12
CA LYS A 621 -8.39 -20.60 14.31
C LYS A 621 -8.61 -19.18 13.80
N ASP A 622 -8.61 -18.22 14.69
CA ASP A 622 -8.91 -16.82 14.38
C ASP A 622 -7.92 -16.23 13.36
N VAL A 623 -6.63 -16.49 13.56
CA VAL A 623 -5.58 -16.00 12.63
C VAL A 623 -5.74 -16.63 11.25
N THR A 624 -6.01 -17.94 11.20
CA THR A 624 -6.25 -18.66 9.94
C THR A 624 -7.43 -18.06 9.19
N GLU A 625 -8.56 -17.86 9.85
CA GLU A 625 -9.77 -17.27 9.25
C GLU A 625 -9.55 -15.85 8.73
N ASN A 626 -8.78 -15.03 9.46
CA ASN A 626 -8.47 -13.66 9.03
C ASN A 626 -7.48 -13.63 7.84
N LEU A 627 -6.48 -14.52 7.84
CA LEU A 627 -5.56 -14.64 6.70
C LEU A 627 -6.27 -15.13 5.44
N ASP A 628 -7.19 -16.10 5.56
CA ASP A 628 -8.00 -16.58 4.44
C ASP A 628 -8.98 -15.51 3.91
N LYS A 629 -9.34 -14.51 4.73
CA LYS A 629 -10.12 -13.33 4.32
C LYS A 629 -9.26 -12.16 3.88
N TYR A 630 -7.96 -12.31 3.85
CA TYR A 630 -6.98 -11.25 3.54
C TYR A 630 -6.99 -10.07 4.53
N GLU A 631 -7.45 -10.28 5.77
CA GLU A 631 -7.46 -9.30 6.86
C GLU A 631 -6.15 -9.37 7.66
N LEU A 632 -5.01 -9.11 6.97
CA LEU A 632 -3.66 -9.31 7.51
C LEU A 632 -3.40 -8.48 8.77
N GLY A 633 -3.87 -7.23 8.81
CA GLY A 633 -3.72 -6.34 9.96
C GLY A 633 -4.46 -6.85 11.20
N ILE A 634 -5.65 -7.44 11.02
CA ILE A 634 -6.43 -8.02 12.12
C ILE A 634 -5.75 -9.30 12.61
N ALA A 635 -5.28 -10.16 11.71
CA ALA A 635 -4.55 -11.37 12.06
C ALA A 635 -3.31 -11.03 12.90
N LEU A 636 -2.50 -10.06 12.47
CA LEU A 636 -1.33 -9.61 13.21
C LEU A 636 -1.70 -9.06 14.60
N GLN A 637 -2.75 -8.24 14.70
CA GLN A 637 -3.17 -7.65 15.97
C GLN A 637 -3.54 -8.75 16.99
N LYS A 638 -4.25 -9.80 16.56
CA LYS A 638 -4.60 -10.93 17.42
C LYS A 638 -3.35 -11.67 17.93
N VAL A 639 -2.35 -11.89 17.06
CA VAL A 639 -1.06 -12.49 17.46
C VAL A 639 -0.32 -11.60 18.46
N TYR A 640 -0.29 -10.29 18.19
CA TYR A 640 0.33 -9.31 19.07
C TYR A 640 -0.29 -9.30 20.46
N ASP A 641 -1.63 -9.17 20.53
CA ASP A 641 -2.38 -9.12 21.81
C ASP A 641 -2.18 -10.39 22.61
N PHE A 642 -2.24 -11.55 21.95
CA PHE A 642 -2.00 -12.83 22.61
C PHE A 642 -0.59 -12.92 23.22
N ILE A 643 0.44 -12.62 22.41
CA ILE A 643 1.84 -12.76 22.89
C ILE A 643 2.13 -11.72 23.97
N TRP A 644 1.73 -10.47 23.74
CA TRP A 644 2.04 -9.40 24.68
C TRP A 644 1.27 -9.53 25.98
N GLU A 645 -0.05 -9.61 25.91
CA GLU A 645 -0.92 -9.57 27.08
C GLU A 645 -1.10 -10.96 27.69
N GLU A 646 -1.71 -11.90 26.96
CA GLU A 646 -2.13 -13.18 27.52
C GLU A 646 -0.92 -14.03 27.94
N PHE A 647 0.06 -14.16 27.05
CA PHE A 647 1.21 -15.01 27.28
C PHE A 647 2.26 -14.36 28.19
N CYS A 648 2.77 -13.16 27.82
CA CYS A 648 3.86 -12.53 28.55
C CYS A 648 3.40 -11.88 29.86
N ASP A 649 2.33 -11.07 29.84
CA ASP A 649 1.94 -10.28 31.01
C ASP A 649 1.13 -11.10 32.04
N TRP A 650 0.46 -12.16 31.59
CA TRP A 650 -0.33 -13.00 32.46
C TRP A 650 0.27 -14.38 32.68
N TYR A 651 0.32 -15.25 31.66
CA TYR A 651 0.68 -16.65 31.89
C TYR A 651 2.09 -16.84 32.44
N ILE A 652 3.09 -16.18 31.85
CA ILE A 652 4.48 -16.27 32.32
C ILE A 652 4.56 -15.85 33.80
N GLU A 653 3.88 -14.77 34.17
CA GLU A 653 3.87 -14.31 35.54
C GLU A 653 3.14 -15.25 36.53
N MET A 654 2.06 -15.88 36.06
CA MET A 654 1.32 -16.89 36.82
C MET A 654 2.15 -18.12 37.15
N VAL A 655 3.03 -18.56 36.24
CA VAL A 655 3.79 -19.81 36.39
C VAL A 655 5.16 -19.61 37.06
N LYS A 656 5.67 -18.38 37.17
CA LYS A 656 6.97 -18.12 37.81
C LYS A 656 7.15 -18.77 39.19
N PRO A 657 6.16 -18.75 40.12
CA PRO A 657 6.34 -19.43 41.40
C PRO A 657 6.59 -20.93 41.26
N ARG A 658 5.90 -21.59 40.34
CA ARG A 658 6.08 -23.02 40.04
C ARG A 658 7.45 -23.33 39.43
N LEU A 659 8.00 -22.42 38.65
CA LEU A 659 9.31 -22.59 38.02
C LEU A 659 10.46 -22.44 39.01
N TYR A 660 10.29 -21.61 40.02
CA TYR A 660 11.31 -21.35 41.04
C TYR A 660 11.25 -22.29 42.25
N ASP A 661 10.19 -23.07 42.40
CA ASP A 661 10.04 -24.09 43.45
C ASP A 661 10.41 -25.49 42.87
N ASP A 662 11.55 -25.99 43.31
CA ASP A 662 12.00 -27.33 42.90
C ASP A 662 11.17 -28.48 43.48
N GLY A 663 10.32 -28.18 44.46
CA GLY A 663 9.38 -29.13 45.04
C GLY A 663 8.00 -29.16 44.37
N ASP A 664 7.73 -28.23 43.43
CA ASP A 664 6.43 -28.13 42.78
C ASP A 664 6.23 -29.29 41.78
N THR A 665 5.27 -30.17 42.08
CA THR A 665 4.94 -31.35 41.26
C THR A 665 4.34 -30.98 39.91
N THR A 666 3.88 -29.74 39.73
CA THR A 666 3.28 -29.24 38.47
C THR A 666 4.29 -28.50 37.59
N LYS A 667 5.55 -28.39 37.99
CA LYS A 667 6.62 -27.70 37.23
C LYS A 667 6.80 -28.25 35.83
N ALA A 668 6.75 -29.58 35.66
CA ALA A 668 6.85 -30.23 34.35
C ALA A 668 5.72 -29.78 33.41
N ALA A 669 4.47 -29.74 33.93
CA ALA A 669 3.31 -29.27 33.17
C ALA A 669 3.45 -27.78 32.76
N ALA A 670 3.94 -26.92 33.63
CA ALA A 670 4.21 -25.51 33.31
C ALA A 670 5.23 -25.35 32.20
N ILE A 671 6.33 -26.10 32.23
CA ILE A 671 7.40 -26.04 31.22
C ILE A 671 6.91 -26.59 29.88
N TRP A 672 6.21 -27.71 29.87
CA TRP A 672 5.60 -28.26 28.67
C TRP A 672 4.64 -27.26 28.02
N THR A 673 3.79 -26.62 28.82
CA THR A 673 2.84 -25.62 28.32
C THR A 673 3.55 -24.37 27.78
N LEU A 674 4.55 -23.85 28.47
CA LEU A 674 5.36 -22.72 27.99
C LEU A 674 5.98 -23.02 26.63
N LYS A 675 6.61 -24.20 26.48
CA LYS A 675 7.24 -24.62 25.22
C LYS A 675 6.18 -24.78 24.10
N THR A 676 5.09 -25.49 24.39
CA THR A 676 4.04 -25.77 23.40
C THR A 676 3.37 -24.48 22.93
N VAL A 677 3.01 -23.58 23.84
CA VAL A 677 2.34 -22.32 23.51
C VAL A 677 3.30 -21.39 22.75
N LEU A 678 4.57 -21.30 23.16
CA LEU A 678 5.56 -20.50 22.45
C LEU A 678 5.78 -20.99 21.03
N ILE A 679 5.93 -22.30 20.80
CA ILE A 679 6.08 -22.88 19.47
C ILE A 679 4.90 -22.50 18.58
N ASN A 680 3.66 -22.67 19.05
CA ASN A 680 2.47 -22.31 18.27
C ASN A 680 2.39 -20.79 18.01
N ALA A 681 2.71 -19.98 19.02
CA ALA A 681 2.72 -18.51 18.86
C ALA A 681 3.78 -18.05 17.84
N LEU A 682 4.98 -18.65 17.84
CA LEU A 682 6.04 -18.38 16.87
C LEU A 682 5.62 -18.77 15.45
N LYS A 683 4.95 -19.92 15.28
CA LYS A 683 4.42 -20.36 13.98
C LYS A 683 3.37 -19.37 13.45
N LEU A 684 2.48 -18.86 14.30
CA LEU A 684 1.48 -17.86 13.92
C LEU A 684 2.11 -16.47 13.65
N LEU A 685 3.21 -16.14 14.31
CA LEU A 685 3.96 -14.89 14.13
C LEU A 685 4.84 -14.92 12.87
N HIS A 686 5.30 -16.11 12.46
CA HIS A 686 6.31 -16.27 11.40
C HIS A 686 6.00 -15.55 10.09
N PRO A 687 4.79 -15.57 9.53
CA PRO A 687 4.49 -14.83 8.31
C PRO A 687 4.78 -13.32 8.42
N PHE A 688 4.61 -12.74 9.61
CA PHE A 688 4.77 -11.31 9.86
C PHE A 688 6.19 -10.92 10.23
N MET A 689 6.84 -11.72 11.09
CA MET A 689 8.19 -11.48 11.62
C MET A 689 9.05 -12.75 11.46
N PRO A 690 9.49 -13.02 10.23
CA PRO A 690 10.08 -14.32 9.89
C PRO A 690 11.44 -14.59 10.53
N PHE A 691 12.26 -13.56 10.75
CA PHE A 691 13.62 -13.75 11.22
C PHE A 691 13.72 -14.08 12.70
N ILE A 692 13.06 -13.30 13.55
CA ILE A 692 13.05 -13.54 14.99
C ILE A 692 12.36 -14.86 15.34
N SER A 693 11.26 -15.18 14.62
CA SER A 693 10.54 -16.43 14.83
C SER A 693 11.37 -17.65 14.43
N GLU A 694 12.09 -17.59 13.32
CA GLU A 694 13.03 -18.66 12.90
C GLU A 694 14.14 -18.86 13.92
N GLU A 695 14.80 -17.78 14.36
CA GLU A 695 15.90 -17.87 15.31
C GLU A 695 15.47 -18.49 16.63
N ILE A 696 14.36 -18.03 17.19
CA ILE A 696 13.86 -18.58 18.45
C ILE A 696 13.44 -20.03 18.27
N PHE A 697 12.69 -20.34 17.21
CA PHE A 697 12.18 -21.69 16.94
C PHE A 697 13.30 -22.71 16.81
N CYS A 698 14.33 -22.42 16.02
CA CYS A 698 15.47 -23.33 15.81
C CYS A 698 16.31 -23.55 17.08
N ASN A 699 16.29 -22.59 18.02
CA ASN A 699 16.98 -22.73 19.29
C ASN A 699 16.13 -23.40 20.39
N LEU A 700 14.80 -23.34 20.26
CA LEU A 700 13.84 -23.86 21.25
C LEU A 700 13.62 -25.36 21.16
N GLN A 701 13.83 -25.96 19.99
CA GLN A 701 13.56 -27.37 19.71
C GLN A 701 14.60 -27.95 18.72
N ASP A 702 14.69 -29.29 18.62
CA ASP A 702 15.61 -30.04 17.76
C ASP A 702 14.91 -30.95 16.74
N GLU A 703 13.59 -30.93 16.70
CA GLU A 703 12.78 -31.85 15.90
C GLU A 703 12.65 -31.37 14.45
N GLU A 704 12.60 -30.06 14.24
CA GLU A 704 12.44 -29.41 12.93
C GLU A 704 13.60 -28.44 12.68
N GLU A 705 14.21 -28.47 11.49
CA GLU A 705 15.37 -27.64 11.14
C GLU A 705 15.03 -26.17 10.87
N THR A 706 13.77 -25.89 10.54
CA THR A 706 13.29 -24.56 10.19
C THR A 706 11.79 -24.45 10.41
N ILE A 707 11.34 -23.24 10.77
CA ILE A 707 9.92 -22.93 10.86
C ILE A 707 9.26 -22.75 9.48
N MET A 708 10.08 -22.46 8.44
CA MET A 708 9.62 -22.16 7.08
C MET A 708 8.71 -23.20 6.46
N VAL A 709 8.97 -24.48 6.73
CA VAL A 709 8.23 -25.62 6.19
C VAL A 709 7.55 -26.44 7.28
N SER A 710 7.53 -25.92 8.50
CA SER A 710 6.83 -26.58 9.61
C SER A 710 5.31 -26.41 9.45
N SER A 711 4.55 -27.37 10.04
CA SER A 711 3.09 -27.36 9.92
C SER A 711 2.44 -26.17 10.61
N TRP A 712 1.49 -25.52 9.91
CA TRP A 712 0.67 -24.45 10.47
C TRP A 712 -0.17 -24.94 11.64
N PRO A 713 -0.29 -24.17 12.75
CA PRO A 713 -1.14 -24.53 13.86
C PRO A 713 -2.60 -24.66 13.46
N VAL A 714 -3.23 -25.73 13.88
CA VAL A 714 -4.66 -26.00 13.63
C VAL A 714 -5.41 -26.07 14.94
N TYR A 715 -6.67 -25.63 14.90
CA TYR A 715 -7.58 -25.76 16.05
C TYR A 715 -7.80 -27.22 16.41
N ARG A 716 -7.75 -27.55 17.73
CA ARG A 716 -7.98 -28.87 18.29
C ARG A 716 -9.06 -28.80 19.34
N GLU A 717 -10.10 -29.62 19.22
CA GLU A 717 -11.22 -29.63 20.15
C GLU A 717 -10.78 -30.01 21.57
N GLU A 718 -9.82 -30.93 21.68
CA GLU A 718 -9.28 -31.38 22.97
C GLU A 718 -8.48 -30.30 23.73
N TRP A 719 -8.18 -29.19 23.09
CA TRP A 719 -7.53 -28.00 23.71
C TRP A 719 -8.52 -26.89 24.03
N SER A 720 -9.81 -27.14 23.97
CA SER A 720 -10.85 -26.16 24.29
C SER A 720 -11.28 -26.28 25.75
N PHE A 721 -10.93 -25.28 26.56
CA PHE A 721 -11.17 -25.25 27.99
C PHE A 721 -11.98 -24.00 28.40
N ALA A 722 -13.22 -23.92 27.96
CA ALA A 722 -14.09 -22.75 28.13
C ALA A 722 -14.36 -22.42 29.63
N GLY A 723 -14.36 -23.40 30.50
CA GLY A 723 -14.50 -23.21 31.97
C GLY A 723 -13.31 -22.46 32.55
N GLU A 724 -12.11 -22.91 32.20
CA GLU A 724 -10.84 -22.30 32.65
C GLU A 724 -10.61 -20.92 32.07
N GLU A 725 -11.08 -20.66 30.83
CA GLU A 725 -11.07 -19.33 30.24
C GLU A 725 -11.95 -18.37 31.05
N LYS A 726 -13.19 -18.76 31.37
CA LYS A 726 -14.10 -17.95 32.17
C LYS A 726 -13.54 -17.69 33.57
N ALA A 727 -13.01 -18.73 34.23
CA ALA A 727 -12.42 -18.62 35.55
C ALA A 727 -11.22 -17.66 35.56
N THR A 728 -10.31 -17.76 34.55
CA THR A 728 -9.12 -16.92 34.49
C THR A 728 -9.49 -15.45 34.20
N GLU A 729 -10.50 -15.17 33.39
CA GLU A 729 -10.93 -13.78 33.13
C GLU A 729 -11.45 -13.12 34.41
N VAL A 730 -12.20 -13.84 35.25
CA VAL A 730 -12.65 -13.36 36.57
C VAL A 730 -11.44 -13.03 37.48
N ILE A 731 -10.43 -13.89 37.48
CA ILE A 731 -9.20 -13.67 38.26
C ILE A 731 -8.45 -12.45 37.76
N LYS A 732 -8.27 -12.32 36.43
CA LYS A 732 -7.63 -11.17 35.79
C LYS A 732 -8.35 -9.87 36.14
N GLU A 733 -9.67 -9.86 36.12
CA GLU A 733 -10.49 -8.71 36.49
C GLU A 733 -10.29 -8.32 37.96
N ALA A 734 -10.29 -9.30 38.87
CA ALA A 734 -10.02 -9.07 40.26
C ALA A 734 -8.59 -8.52 40.53
N VAL A 735 -7.60 -9.09 39.86
CA VAL A 735 -6.20 -8.59 39.97
C VAL A 735 -6.06 -7.19 39.40
N ARG A 736 -6.73 -6.88 38.26
CA ARG A 736 -6.76 -5.52 37.69
C ARG A 736 -7.39 -4.53 38.68
N ALA A 737 -8.50 -4.91 39.32
CA ALA A 737 -9.17 -4.08 40.32
C ALA A 737 -8.27 -3.79 41.53
N ILE A 738 -7.58 -4.81 42.06
CA ILE A 738 -6.57 -4.64 43.14
C ILE A 738 -5.46 -3.69 42.69
N ARG A 739 -4.87 -3.91 41.53
CA ARG A 739 -3.79 -3.05 40.97
C ARG A 739 -4.28 -1.63 40.75
N GLY A 740 -5.52 -1.42 40.29
CA GLY A 740 -6.15 -0.11 40.12
C GLY A 740 -6.20 0.67 41.44
N VAL A 741 -6.70 0.04 42.53
CA VAL A 741 -6.74 0.64 43.85
C VAL A 741 -5.33 0.98 44.33
N ARG A 742 -4.39 0.03 44.22
CA ARG A 742 -2.98 0.25 44.66
C ARG A 742 -2.33 1.39 43.88
N THR A 743 -2.58 1.50 42.61
CA THR A 743 -2.03 2.58 41.76
C THR A 743 -2.62 3.94 42.15
N SER A 744 -3.94 4.02 42.38
CA SER A 744 -4.62 5.26 42.80
C SER A 744 -4.13 5.76 44.15
N MET A 745 -3.65 4.85 45.00
CA MET A 745 -3.10 5.16 46.32
C MET A 745 -1.58 5.22 46.37
N ASN A 746 -0.90 5.11 45.21
CA ASN A 746 0.57 5.10 45.12
C ASN A 746 1.25 4.03 46.01
N VAL A 747 0.65 2.85 46.11
CA VAL A 747 1.19 1.73 46.91
C VAL A 747 2.26 1.00 46.09
N PRO A 748 3.53 0.94 46.59
CA PRO A 748 4.58 0.25 45.84
C PRO A 748 4.36 -1.27 45.84
N PRO A 749 4.84 -1.99 44.80
CA PRO A 749 4.72 -3.45 44.70
C PRO A 749 5.29 -4.22 45.90
N SER A 750 6.35 -3.68 46.54
CA SER A 750 6.99 -4.28 47.69
C SER A 750 6.12 -4.29 48.95
N LYS A 751 5.11 -3.41 49.05
CA LYS A 751 4.19 -3.35 50.18
C LYS A 751 3.03 -4.29 49.93
N LYS A 752 2.95 -5.41 50.61
CA LYS A 752 1.86 -6.37 50.54
C LYS A 752 0.69 -5.97 51.42
N ALA A 753 -0.55 -6.28 51.00
CA ALA A 753 -1.78 -5.99 51.73
C ALA A 753 -2.63 -7.24 51.86
N ALA A 754 -3.40 -7.38 52.93
CA ALA A 754 -4.43 -8.41 52.98
C ALA A 754 -5.53 -8.13 51.99
N VAL A 755 -6.07 -9.16 51.36
CA VAL A 755 -7.15 -9.08 50.37
C VAL A 755 -8.32 -9.97 50.83
N TYR A 756 -9.48 -9.35 50.91
CA TYR A 756 -10.75 -10.07 51.21
C TYR A 756 -11.63 -10.03 49.95
N VAL A 757 -11.99 -11.19 49.45
CA VAL A 757 -12.89 -11.32 48.31
C VAL A 757 -14.26 -11.73 48.84
N VAL A 758 -15.27 -10.91 48.63
CA VAL A 758 -16.65 -11.15 49.09
C VAL A 758 -17.53 -11.42 47.89
N SER A 759 -18.21 -12.55 47.88
CA SER A 759 -19.18 -12.91 46.86
C SER A 759 -20.26 -13.86 47.43
N GLU A 760 -21.53 -13.58 47.10
CA GLU A 760 -22.64 -14.48 47.41
C GLU A 760 -22.67 -15.71 46.47
N ASP A 761 -21.99 -15.58 45.30
CA ASP A 761 -21.92 -16.61 44.26
C ASP A 761 -20.92 -17.73 44.69
N GLY A 762 -21.40 -18.93 44.97
CA GLY A 762 -20.58 -20.07 45.41
C GLY A 762 -19.53 -20.50 44.36
N GLU A 763 -19.89 -20.51 43.08
CA GLU A 763 -18.96 -20.83 41.98
C GLU A 763 -17.79 -19.84 41.93
N LEU A 764 -18.05 -18.56 42.10
CA LEU A 764 -17.00 -17.56 42.15
C LEU A 764 -16.13 -17.72 43.38
N ARG A 765 -16.68 -18.02 44.55
CA ARG A 765 -15.88 -18.28 45.74
C ARG A 765 -14.93 -19.47 45.53
N ASP A 766 -15.36 -20.53 44.89
CA ASP A 766 -14.52 -21.71 44.58
C ASP A 766 -13.38 -21.34 43.62
N ILE A 767 -13.66 -20.53 42.59
CA ILE A 767 -12.64 -20.00 41.68
C ILE A 767 -11.60 -19.16 42.44
N PHE A 768 -12.04 -18.26 43.31
CA PHE A 768 -11.12 -17.40 44.05
C PHE A 768 -10.34 -18.17 45.09
N GLU A 769 -10.97 -19.17 45.75
CA GLU A 769 -10.33 -20.02 46.76
C GLU A 769 -9.17 -20.82 46.16
N THR A 770 -9.41 -21.43 44.97
CA THR A 770 -8.40 -22.22 44.27
C THR A 770 -7.30 -21.36 43.63
N SER A 771 -7.53 -20.05 43.49
CA SER A 771 -6.66 -19.13 42.77
C SER A 771 -5.91 -18.14 43.69
N LYS A 772 -5.93 -18.36 45.00
CA LYS A 772 -5.27 -17.46 45.97
C LYS A 772 -3.80 -17.15 45.68
N ASN A 773 -3.07 -18.10 45.12
CA ASN A 773 -1.68 -17.95 44.76
C ASN A 773 -1.47 -16.83 43.69
N PHE A 774 -2.43 -16.64 42.79
CA PHE A 774 -2.32 -15.58 41.79
C PHE A 774 -2.52 -14.20 42.39
N PHE A 775 -3.34 -14.05 43.43
CA PHE A 775 -3.49 -12.79 44.13
C PHE A 775 -2.24 -12.47 44.93
N ALA A 776 -1.58 -13.48 45.52
CA ALA A 776 -0.33 -13.30 46.24
C ALA A 776 0.79 -12.78 45.31
N THR A 777 0.87 -13.33 44.11
CA THR A 777 1.91 -12.99 43.12
C THR A 777 1.55 -11.73 42.32
N LEU A 778 0.37 -11.67 41.75
CA LEU A 778 -0.03 -10.65 40.77
C LEU A 778 -0.73 -9.46 41.44
N GLY A 779 -1.43 -9.69 42.56
CA GLY A 779 -2.13 -8.66 43.36
C GLY A 779 -1.31 -8.11 44.52
N TYR A 780 -0.10 -8.66 44.75
CA TYR A 780 0.73 -8.34 45.88
C TYR A 780 0.01 -8.52 47.21
N ALA A 781 -0.80 -9.56 47.30
CA ALA A 781 -1.51 -9.89 48.53
C ALA A 781 -0.56 -10.56 49.57
N SER A 782 -0.66 -10.15 50.82
CA SER A 782 0.01 -10.83 51.95
C SER A 782 -0.78 -12.05 52.42
N HIS A 783 -2.10 -11.95 52.32
CA HIS A 783 -3.06 -12.96 52.70
C HIS A 783 -4.35 -12.76 51.87
N VAL A 784 -5.04 -13.86 51.54
CA VAL A 784 -6.31 -13.81 50.77
C VAL A 784 -7.37 -14.58 51.54
N THR A 785 -8.47 -13.92 51.86
CA THR A 785 -9.65 -14.53 52.48
C THR A 785 -10.83 -14.44 51.50
N VAL A 786 -11.49 -15.57 51.23
CA VAL A 786 -12.68 -15.61 50.38
C VAL A 786 -13.87 -15.90 51.28
N GLN A 787 -14.90 -15.07 51.22
CA GLN A 787 -16.06 -15.20 52.11
C GLN A 787 -17.37 -14.73 51.45
N GLU A 788 -18.49 -15.05 52.06
CA GLU A 788 -19.82 -14.77 51.51
C GLU A 788 -20.28 -13.34 51.76
N ASP A 789 -19.92 -12.79 52.91
CA ASP A 789 -20.33 -11.47 53.38
C ASP A 789 -19.13 -10.65 53.93
N LYS A 790 -19.40 -9.46 54.46
CA LYS A 790 -18.39 -8.54 54.96
C LYS A 790 -17.95 -8.81 56.43
N THR A 791 -18.29 -9.92 57.02
CA THR A 791 -17.98 -10.19 58.40
C THR A 791 -16.46 -10.17 58.62
N GLY A 792 -16.03 -9.41 59.63
CA GLY A 792 -14.60 -9.29 59.98
C GLY A 792 -13.76 -8.33 59.13
N ILE A 793 -14.34 -7.66 58.16
CA ILE A 793 -13.68 -6.63 57.34
C ILE A 793 -13.84 -5.29 58.00
N SER A 794 -12.74 -4.53 58.15
CA SER A 794 -12.74 -3.20 58.74
C SER A 794 -13.60 -2.22 57.91
N GLU A 795 -14.29 -1.30 58.58
CA GLU A 795 -15.14 -0.29 57.91
C GLU A 795 -14.34 0.69 57.03
N ASP A 796 -13.03 0.92 57.35
CA ASP A 796 -12.13 1.75 56.59
C ASP A 796 -11.45 1.03 55.43
N ALA A 797 -11.76 -0.25 55.18
CA ALA A 797 -11.20 -1.01 54.07
C ALA A 797 -11.54 -0.40 52.74
N VAL A 798 -10.54 -0.24 51.90
CA VAL A 798 -10.74 0.25 50.50
C VAL A 798 -11.32 -0.88 49.66
N SER A 799 -12.39 -0.57 48.93
CA SER A 799 -13.09 -1.56 48.13
C SER A 799 -12.89 -1.34 46.64
N ALA A 800 -12.83 -2.43 45.86
CA ALA A 800 -13.00 -2.48 44.45
C ALA A 800 -14.12 -3.45 44.07
N VAL A 801 -15.00 -3.06 43.17
CA VAL A 801 -16.16 -3.86 42.78
C VAL A 801 -15.88 -4.49 41.42
N ILE A 802 -16.14 -5.76 41.30
CA ILE A 802 -16.14 -6.51 40.04
C ILE A 802 -17.51 -7.20 39.88
N PRO A 803 -17.88 -7.73 38.71
CA PRO A 803 -19.15 -8.43 38.54
C PRO A 803 -19.33 -9.54 39.56
N LYS A 804 -20.43 -9.49 40.32
CA LYS A 804 -20.82 -10.45 41.36
C LYS A 804 -19.85 -10.62 42.54
N ALA A 805 -18.82 -9.75 42.70
CA ALA A 805 -17.91 -9.79 43.84
C ALA A 805 -17.39 -8.39 44.21
N ALA A 806 -16.99 -8.27 45.46
CA ALA A 806 -16.32 -7.08 45.95
C ALA A 806 -15.00 -7.45 46.63
N ILE A 807 -13.97 -6.67 46.39
CA ILE A 807 -12.63 -6.90 46.92
C ILE A 807 -12.34 -5.81 47.92
N TYR A 808 -11.87 -6.18 49.12
CA TYR A 808 -11.55 -5.25 50.17
C TYR A 808 -10.09 -5.41 50.59
N MET A 809 -9.44 -4.30 50.84
CA MET A 809 -8.06 -4.21 51.35
C MET A 809 -8.03 -3.26 52.56
N PRO A 810 -7.51 -3.68 53.75
CA PRO A 810 -7.40 -2.79 54.87
C PRO A 810 -6.60 -1.54 54.53
N PHE A 811 -7.11 -0.38 54.89
CA PHE A 811 -6.45 0.89 54.58
C PHE A 811 -5.04 0.97 55.22
N ALA A 812 -4.87 0.45 56.44
CA ALA A 812 -3.59 0.42 57.13
C ALA A 812 -2.50 -0.39 56.42
N ASP A 813 -2.91 -1.42 55.64
CA ASP A 813 -1.98 -2.21 54.83
C ASP A 813 -1.54 -1.47 53.54
N LEU A 814 -2.35 -0.58 53.02
CA LEU A 814 -2.07 0.15 51.80
C LEU A 814 -1.22 1.40 52.00
N VAL A 815 -1.42 2.09 53.12
CA VAL A 815 -0.79 3.39 53.40
C VAL A 815 0.13 3.29 54.62
N ASP A 816 1.31 3.87 54.53
CA ASP A 816 2.14 4.16 55.70
C ASP A 816 1.54 5.39 56.37
N LEU A 817 0.70 5.17 57.35
CA LEU A 817 -0.06 6.22 58.03
C LEU A 817 0.80 7.41 58.44
N GLU A 818 1.98 7.14 59.01
CA GLU A 818 2.89 8.21 59.46
C GLU A 818 3.42 9.03 58.28
N LYS A 819 3.83 8.37 57.20
CA LYS A 819 4.32 9.04 56.00
C LYS A 819 3.21 9.76 55.23
N GLU A 820 2.02 9.17 55.18
CA GLU A 820 0.89 9.81 54.52
C GLU A 820 0.38 11.03 55.28
N ILE A 821 0.30 10.95 56.59
CA ILE A 821 -0.01 12.11 57.42
C ILE A 821 1.06 13.18 57.25
N ALA A 822 2.35 12.79 57.24
CA ALA A 822 3.44 13.75 57.01
C ALA A 822 3.35 14.38 55.59
N ARG A 823 3.03 13.58 54.58
CA ARG A 823 2.81 14.06 53.21
C ARG A 823 1.65 15.04 53.11
N LEU A 824 0.50 14.68 53.70
CA LEU A 824 -0.70 15.51 53.71
C LEU A 824 -0.47 16.82 54.48
N LYS A 825 0.25 16.80 55.60
CA LYS A 825 0.67 18.01 56.34
C LYS A 825 1.63 18.91 55.55
N ALA A 826 2.53 18.29 54.79
CA ALA A 826 3.38 19.05 53.86
C ALA A 826 2.57 19.70 52.73
N GLU A 827 1.59 18.99 52.17
CA GLU A 827 0.69 19.48 51.14
C GLU A 827 -0.25 20.57 51.69
N GLU A 828 -0.79 20.39 52.87
CA GLU A 828 -1.56 21.42 53.59
C GLU A 828 -0.78 22.73 53.71
N LYS A 829 0.47 22.63 54.17
CA LYS A 829 1.36 23.78 54.30
C LYS A 829 1.68 24.44 52.97
N ARG A 830 1.86 23.63 51.91
CA ARG A 830 2.05 24.15 50.53
C ARG A 830 0.84 24.90 50.05
N LEU A 831 -0.35 24.29 50.18
CA LEU A 831 -1.63 24.88 49.79
C LEU A 831 -1.95 26.16 50.61
N GLU A 832 -1.62 26.23 51.91
CA GLU A 832 -1.72 27.46 52.71
C GLU A 832 -0.88 28.58 52.10
N GLY A 833 0.34 28.27 51.65
CA GLY A 833 1.23 29.23 50.98
C GLY A 833 0.63 29.75 49.68
N GLU A 834 0.10 28.84 48.85
CA GLU A 834 -0.54 29.22 47.59
C GLU A 834 -1.84 29.99 47.77
N LEU A 835 -2.69 29.61 48.72
CA LEU A 835 -3.90 30.36 49.11
C LEU A 835 -3.59 31.77 49.60
N LYS A 836 -2.57 31.88 50.45
CA LYS A 836 -2.11 33.20 50.95
C LYS A 836 -1.57 34.08 49.82
N ARG A 837 -0.84 33.49 48.89
CA ARG A 837 -0.31 34.18 47.71
C ARG A 837 -1.46 34.65 46.77
N SER A 838 -2.38 33.75 46.38
CA SER A 838 -3.50 34.08 45.49
C SER A 838 -4.44 35.09 46.16
N ASN A 839 -4.76 34.97 47.44
CA ASN A 839 -5.54 35.95 48.18
C ASN A 839 -4.82 37.30 48.27
N GLY A 840 -3.49 37.33 48.54
CA GLY A 840 -2.69 38.52 48.53
C GLY A 840 -2.64 39.24 47.17
N MET A 841 -2.61 38.48 46.05
CA MET A 841 -2.69 39.05 44.72
C MET A 841 -4.09 39.61 44.42
N LEU A 842 -5.15 38.89 44.77
CA LEU A 842 -6.54 39.30 44.54
C LEU A 842 -7.01 40.41 45.53
N SER A 843 -6.31 40.63 46.63
CA SER A 843 -6.53 41.75 47.58
C SER A 843 -5.72 43.01 47.27
N ASN A 844 -4.78 42.92 46.31
CA ASN A 844 -3.95 44.07 45.94
C ASN A 844 -4.65 44.94 44.87
N GLU A 845 -5.11 46.15 45.32
CA GLU A 845 -5.81 47.10 44.46
C GLU A 845 -5.02 47.49 43.19
N LYS A 846 -3.70 47.52 43.25
CA LYS A 846 -2.81 47.78 42.11
C LYS A 846 -2.82 46.65 41.09
N PHE A 847 -2.99 45.38 41.54
CA PHE A 847 -3.09 44.23 40.67
C PHE A 847 -4.48 44.23 40.01
N ILE A 848 -5.55 44.37 40.77
CA ILE A 848 -6.92 44.33 40.24
C ILE A 848 -7.18 45.46 39.25
N SER A 849 -6.64 46.66 39.48
CA SER A 849 -6.84 47.81 38.64
C SER A 849 -5.99 47.83 37.35
N LYS A 850 -4.87 47.10 37.27
CA LYS A 850 -3.90 47.15 36.17
C LYS A 850 -3.72 45.86 35.42
N ALA A 851 -4.08 44.71 35.96
CA ALA A 851 -3.92 43.42 35.29
C ALA A 851 -5.03 43.16 34.27
N PRO A 852 -4.78 42.50 33.14
CA PRO A 852 -5.80 42.06 32.20
C PRO A 852 -6.86 41.19 32.89
N LYS A 853 -8.14 41.33 32.49
CA LYS A 853 -9.22 40.54 33.08
C LYS A 853 -8.99 39.06 33.10
N ASP A 854 -8.42 38.50 32.03
CA ASP A 854 -8.12 37.09 31.90
C ASP A 854 -7.15 36.60 32.97
N LYS A 855 -6.19 37.44 33.38
CA LYS A 855 -5.24 37.08 34.45
C LYS A 855 -5.89 37.12 35.85
N ILE A 856 -6.83 38.01 36.05
CA ILE A 856 -7.60 38.11 37.32
C ILE A 856 -8.55 36.91 37.44
N GLU A 857 -9.21 36.51 36.35
CA GLU A 857 -10.07 35.33 36.29
C GLU A 857 -9.26 34.03 36.48
N ALA A 858 -8.12 33.93 35.84
CA ALA A 858 -7.22 32.80 36.03
C ALA A 858 -6.72 32.66 37.47
N GLU A 859 -6.45 33.76 38.17
CA GLU A 859 -6.04 33.74 39.56
C GLU A 859 -7.20 33.42 40.53
N ARG A 860 -8.44 33.83 40.19
CA ARG A 860 -9.64 33.42 40.93
C ARG A 860 -9.92 31.93 40.77
N ALA A 861 -9.78 31.38 39.57
CA ALA A 861 -9.95 29.96 39.31
C ALA A 861 -8.89 29.12 40.05
N LYS A 862 -7.64 29.62 40.16
CA LYS A 862 -6.59 28.98 40.97
C LYS A 862 -6.94 29.03 42.48
N LEU A 863 -7.44 30.17 42.99
CA LEU A 863 -7.86 30.28 44.37
C LEU A 863 -8.94 29.28 44.72
N GLU A 864 -9.97 29.19 43.87
CA GLU A 864 -11.06 28.25 44.04
C GLU A 864 -10.56 26.79 44.01
N LYS A 865 -9.67 26.43 43.06
CA LYS A 865 -9.06 25.12 42.97
C LYS A 865 -8.25 24.79 44.24
N TYR A 866 -7.43 25.70 44.69
CA TYR A 866 -6.61 25.48 45.90
C TYR A 866 -7.46 25.40 47.17
N THR A 867 -8.57 26.11 47.23
CA THR A 867 -9.52 26.03 48.35
C THR A 867 -10.16 24.63 48.40
N GLN A 868 -10.63 24.12 47.26
CA GLN A 868 -11.18 22.77 47.16
C GLN A 868 -10.15 21.70 47.52
N MET A 869 -8.90 21.85 47.03
CA MET A 869 -7.81 20.93 47.39
C MET A 869 -7.50 20.97 48.88
N MET A 870 -7.51 22.16 49.51
CA MET A 870 -7.28 22.34 50.94
C MET A 870 -8.37 21.64 51.79
N GLU A 871 -9.63 21.80 51.40
CA GLU A 871 -10.76 21.13 52.05
C GLU A 871 -10.63 19.60 51.96
N GLN A 872 -10.24 19.07 50.82
CA GLN A 872 -9.99 17.64 50.63
C GLN A 872 -8.82 17.13 51.51
N VAL A 873 -7.71 17.85 51.55
CA VAL A 873 -6.55 17.51 52.36
C VAL A 873 -6.91 17.52 53.84
N LYS A 874 -7.63 18.56 54.33
CA LYS A 874 -8.06 18.65 55.72
C LYS A 874 -9.05 17.54 56.12
N ALA A 875 -10.02 17.27 55.25
CA ALA A 875 -10.98 16.19 55.46
C ALA A 875 -10.26 14.83 55.55
N ARG A 876 -9.24 14.63 54.69
CA ARG A 876 -8.46 13.40 54.70
C ARG A 876 -7.55 13.29 55.96
N LEU A 877 -6.90 14.36 56.35
CA LEU A 877 -6.13 14.40 57.60
C LEU A 877 -7.00 14.07 58.83
N ALA A 878 -8.20 14.68 58.91
CA ALA A 878 -9.13 14.40 60.03
C ALA A 878 -9.63 12.96 60.06
N GLN A 879 -9.66 12.26 58.93
CA GLN A 879 -9.97 10.83 58.84
C GLN A 879 -8.79 9.96 59.33
N LEU A 880 -7.55 10.35 59.05
CA LEU A 880 -6.35 9.56 59.34
C LEU A 880 -5.79 9.79 60.75
N GLU A 881 -6.16 10.87 61.39
CA GLU A 881 -5.75 11.20 62.78
C GLU A 881 -6.77 10.73 63.84
N LYS A 882 -7.93 10.16 63.41
CA LYS A 882 -8.87 9.45 64.25
C LYS A 882 -8.40 8.04 64.51
#